data_24b223e6f8c6a71dce07ea10c2cd6b4d
#
_entry.id   24b223e6f8c6a71dce07ea10c2cd6b4d
#
_cell.length_a   1.000
_cell.length_b   1.000
_cell.length_c   1.000
_cell.angle_alpha   90.00
_cell.angle_beta   90.00
_cell.angle_gamma   90.00
#
_symmetry.space_group_name_H-M   'P 1'
#
loop_
_entity.id
_entity.type
_entity.pdbx_description
1 polymer ?
#
loop_
_entity_poly.entity_id
_entity_poly.type
_entity_poly.pdbx_seq_one_letter_code
_entity_poly.pdbx_strand_id
1 'polypeptide(L)'
;MKSIFKRLLSIALIASSVLLASCEIDEGDKVYSPELGAVDEDNIFTVEYQGGNQIIDVYASQPYTVEVVKGDNWIRLGTEESDIRHKTLSLSGDGSFIAAYHRNEGTRRMGIITLSAENRIDSVFIKQKGRTESTLEVSNRSMLVEYQGGQCSTLLKSSVDFDDLKIEVEYGEDATSNWISNIECVNNTLNFDVDPNPNAKSVRKATVRFSYTDDWAETISTEIVVTQDKEVSITENILSFAEMRQKGERDIVEDVCIEGYVVSDPTYGNAGPNTPITSMRIDYTGTKRIVYLESLDGRYGFMVEFKSEKDNILKRYDKVRLNLNGCYFGKEGSSNVADKDPIRYYINEITAANILSVESGSDSTIPHKEKFFHELTDEDVYTYVTLKDCEFPIKKGPLTPLNEGYTGGGVATIFTANRISQYPLLVRDSHGNSFYTVTNTTCTYRRSGEKLPYGSGTLSGVIVHEACDRLEWDSAKQAEMVAEGYSLDQIYNLGNIGRYQIRHQSKSDIAMASTVAEAKTAIICEFAYYNKDRTDCAVNVDPYYKMYYPQYNSAATATLSHSSESTVSGASAWYFLGDSKNTQAVGSGVVDANGVKVDGKQISSAENSSAGSRGTIDASYGCAWTASKWINGSSYHYWLVEFSTASAMGSHLSMQFAACNLGIGAPRYWNVEWSTDKSKWTKAAEYTVPDVAQWSYTAYWQLCGYKHINIELPDELFGQEKVYIRLIPNSGLAGETMSYDGGVAADKSSGLAYLTIRYTK
;
A
#
# COMPACT_ATOMS: atom_id res chain seq x y z
N MET A 1 8.03 17.34 34.86
CA MET A 1 7.39 16.04 35.24
C MET A 1 6.94 15.97 36.69
N LYS A 2 7.73 16.32 37.70
CA LYS A 2 7.27 16.21 39.13
C LYS A 2 6.17 17.20 39.56
N SER A 3 6.00 18.33 38.90
CA SER A 3 5.01 19.37 39.27
C SER A 3 3.62 19.11 38.66
N ILE A 4 3.56 18.60 37.43
CA ILE A 4 2.30 18.30 36.73
C ILE A 4 1.71 16.98 37.28
N PHE A 5 2.57 16.01 37.55
CA PHE A 5 2.13 14.76 38.20
C PHE A 5 1.57 15.00 39.62
N LYS A 6 2.10 15.98 40.36
CA LYS A 6 1.52 16.33 41.64
C LYS A 6 0.16 17.02 41.57
N ARG A 7 -0.12 17.78 40.49
CA ARG A 7 -1.44 18.39 40.30
C ARG A 7 -2.47 17.40 39.76
N LEU A 8 -2.11 16.48 38.89
CA LEU A 8 -2.98 15.40 38.45
C LEU A 8 -3.23 14.35 39.55
N LEU A 9 -2.23 14.07 40.38
CA LEU A 9 -2.38 13.17 41.51
C LEU A 9 -3.24 13.81 42.63
N SER A 10 -3.23 15.14 42.78
CA SER A 10 -4.09 15.84 43.73
C SER A 10 -5.56 15.83 43.31
N ILE A 11 -5.85 15.85 42.03
CA ILE A 11 -7.23 15.72 41.52
C ILE A 11 -7.70 14.26 41.64
N ALA A 12 -6.84 13.27 41.38
CA ALA A 12 -7.17 11.86 41.55
C ALA A 12 -7.28 11.45 43.02
N LEU A 13 -6.54 12.10 43.97
CA LEU A 13 -6.64 11.82 45.38
C LEU A 13 -7.87 12.48 46.04
N ILE A 14 -8.40 13.56 45.48
CA ILE A 14 -9.66 14.15 45.96
C ILE A 14 -10.84 13.29 45.53
N ALA A 15 -10.79 12.62 44.39
CA ALA A 15 -11.81 11.68 43.95
C ALA A 15 -11.79 10.33 44.70
N SER A 16 -10.64 9.92 45.25
CA SER A 16 -10.52 8.62 45.96
C SER A 16 -10.68 8.71 47.48
N SER A 17 -10.69 9.91 48.06
CA SER A 17 -10.87 10.09 49.51
C SER A 17 -12.34 10.24 49.94
N VAL A 18 -13.30 10.23 49.04
CA VAL A 18 -14.75 10.29 49.35
C VAL A 18 -15.40 8.89 49.38
N LEU A 19 -14.67 7.83 49.09
CA LEU A 19 -15.23 6.46 48.95
C LEU A 19 -15.01 5.54 50.17
N LEU A 20 -14.54 6.04 51.30
CA LEU A 20 -14.38 5.23 52.53
C LEU A 20 -14.95 5.94 53.77
N ALA A 21 -16.22 6.25 53.73
CA ALA A 21 -17.00 6.45 54.96
C ALA A 21 -18.28 5.63 54.85
N SER A 22 -18.16 4.35 55.09
CA SER A 22 -19.29 3.50 55.44
C SER A 22 -19.75 3.88 56.83
N CYS A 23 -20.75 4.77 56.93
CA CYS A 23 -21.59 4.86 58.13
C CYS A 23 -22.86 4.07 57.84
N GLU A 24 -23.18 3.10 58.72
CA GLU A 24 -24.52 2.55 58.82
C GLU A 24 -25.50 3.70 59.06
N ILE A 25 -26.39 3.92 58.09
CA ILE A 25 -27.47 4.90 58.24
C ILE A 25 -28.72 4.15 58.64
N ASP A 26 -29.26 4.56 59.80
CA ASP A 26 -30.54 4.14 60.31
C ASP A 26 -31.66 4.47 59.27
N GLU A 27 -32.63 3.59 59.05
CA GLU A 27 -33.64 3.64 57.99
C GLU A 27 -34.58 4.88 58.03
N GLY A 28 -34.20 5.97 58.65
CA GLY A 28 -35.01 7.18 58.81
C GLY A 28 -34.68 8.36 57.89
N ASP A 29 -33.42 8.53 57.44
CA ASP A 29 -33.00 9.70 56.69
C ASP A 29 -32.27 9.28 55.40
N LYS A 30 -33.00 9.08 54.31
CA LYS A 30 -32.41 9.06 52.99
C LYS A 30 -31.99 10.48 52.62
N VAL A 31 -30.76 10.84 52.95
CA VAL A 31 -30.12 12.02 52.36
C VAL A 31 -29.82 11.67 50.92
N TYR A 32 -30.64 12.12 49.98
CA TYR A 32 -30.33 12.06 48.57
C TYR A 32 -29.11 12.94 48.35
N SER A 33 -28.00 12.32 47.95
CA SER A 33 -26.86 13.09 47.44
C SER A 33 -27.33 13.86 46.21
N PRO A 34 -27.06 15.16 46.09
CA PRO A 34 -27.44 15.92 44.92
C PRO A 34 -26.78 15.31 43.71
N GLU A 35 -27.58 15.06 42.66
CA GLU A 35 -27.10 14.55 41.36
C GLU A 35 -26.91 15.72 40.43
N LEU A 36 -25.79 15.73 39.68
CA LEU A 36 -25.48 16.67 38.63
C LEU A 36 -24.51 15.99 37.66
N GLY A 37 -24.82 16.03 36.40
CA GLY A 37 -23.92 15.57 35.33
C GLY A 37 -24.52 15.71 33.95
N ALA A 38 -23.70 15.67 32.93
CA ALA A 38 -24.17 15.51 31.56
C ALA A 38 -24.60 14.05 31.34
N VAL A 39 -25.55 13.85 30.43
CA VAL A 39 -26.16 12.52 30.18
C VAL A 39 -25.23 11.62 29.36
N ASP A 40 -24.35 12.18 28.51
CA ASP A 40 -23.39 11.41 27.74
C ASP A 40 -22.28 10.82 28.62
N GLU A 41 -22.05 9.53 28.50
CA GLU A 41 -21.13 8.77 29.36
C GLU A 41 -19.70 9.33 29.42
N ASP A 42 -19.21 9.91 28.31
CA ASP A 42 -17.84 10.41 28.19
C ASP A 42 -17.72 11.94 28.36
N ASN A 43 -18.82 12.68 28.35
CA ASN A 43 -18.86 14.15 28.38
C ASN A 43 -17.97 14.84 27.33
N ILE A 44 -17.65 14.16 26.21
CA ILE A 44 -16.74 14.63 25.18
C ILE A 44 -17.49 14.72 23.84
N PHE A 45 -17.64 15.94 23.34
CA PHE A 45 -18.28 16.19 22.06
C PHE A 45 -17.22 16.60 21.01
N THR A 46 -17.03 15.74 20.01
CA THR A 46 -16.13 16.05 18.89
C THR A 46 -16.94 16.68 17.76
N VAL A 47 -16.60 17.91 17.42
CA VAL A 47 -17.33 18.72 16.45
C VAL A 47 -16.42 19.15 15.28
N GLU A 48 -17.03 19.41 14.13
CA GLU A 48 -16.31 19.82 12.92
C GLU A 48 -15.84 21.29 13.02
N TYR A 49 -14.94 21.69 12.10
CA TYR A 49 -14.35 23.03 12.10
C TYR A 49 -15.35 24.16 11.74
N GLN A 50 -16.41 23.81 11.03
CA GLN A 50 -17.47 24.72 10.64
C GLN A 50 -18.24 25.24 11.81
N GLY A 51 -18.30 26.07 12.47
CA GLY A 51 -19.17 26.48 13.57
C GLY A 51 -20.56 25.78 13.59
N GLY A 52 -21.15 25.73 14.73
CA GLY A 52 -22.42 25.01 14.93
C GLY A 52 -22.89 25.02 16.37
N ASN A 53 -23.92 24.24 16.64
CA ASN A 53 -24.55 24.10 17.94
C ASN A 53 -24.45 22.66 18.40
N GLN A 54 -24.02 22.44 19.65
CA GLN A 54 -24.08 21.16 20.35
C GLN A 54 -25.12 21.26 21.46
N ILE A 55 -26.11 20.39 21.43
CA ILE A 55 -27.07 20.25 22.53
C ILE A 55 -26.45 19.32 23.56
N ILE A 56 -26.52 19.71 24.83
CA ILE A 56 -25.97 18.97 25.95
C ILE A 56 -27.12 18.75 26.93
N ASP A 57 -27.49 17.50 27.15
CA ASP A 57 -28.50 17.08 28.07
C ASP A 57 -27.89 16.93 29.47
N VAL A 58 -28.58 17.43 30.51
CA VAL A 58 -28.11 17.45 31.88
C VAL A 58 -29.19 16.87 32.79
N TYR A 59 -28.78 16.04 33.71
CA TYR A 59 -29.59 15.65 34.84
C TYR A 59 -29.12 16.40 36.10
N ALA A 60 -30.08 16.99 36.85
CA ALA A 60 -29.75 17.77 38.05
C ALA A 60 -30.90 17.74 39.05
N SER A 61 -30.59 17.36 40.28
CA SER A 61 -31.56 17.35 41.38
C SER A 61 -31.70 18.71 42.08
N GLN A 62 -30.89 19.72 41.73
CA GLN A 62 -30.85 21.05 42.32
C GLN A 62 -30.44 22.12 41.30
N PRO A 63 -30.62 23.42 41.59
CA PRO A 63 -30.13 24.48 40.73
C PRO A 63 -28.62 24.39 40.51
N TYR A 64 -28.18 24.65 39.30
CA TYR A 64 -26.77 24.58 38.90
C TYR A 64 -26.37 25.71 37.98
N THR A 65 -25.08 25.97 37.87
CA THR A 65 -24.47 26.95 36.98
C THR A 65 -23.71 26.23 35.91
N VAL A 66 -23.88 26.66 34.66
CA VAL A 66 -23.10 26.21 33.48
C VAL A 66 -22.17 27.34 33.09
N GLU A 67 -20.85 27.12 33.04
CA GLU A 67 -19.88 28.16 32.74
C GLU A 67 -18.84 27.66 31.74
N VAL A 68 -18.52 28.49 30.73
CA VAL A 68 -17.40 28.24 29.79
C VAL A 68 -16.10 28.65 30.47
N VAL A 69 -15.37 27.70 31.00
CA VAL A 69 -14.09 27.95 31.72
C VAL A 69 -12.86 27.94 30.77
N LYS A 70 -12.99 27.30 29.60
CA LYS A 70 -12.01 27.35 28.52
C LYS A 70 -12.72 27.47 27.17
N GLY A 71 -12.24 28.36 26.30
CA GLY A 71 -12.86 28.59 25.01
C GLY A 71 -13.93 29.67 25.03
N ASP A 72 -13.92 30.53 26.01
CA ASP A 72 -14.89 31.63 26.22
C ASP A 72 -14.83 32.72 25.13
N ASN A 73 -13.86 32.69 24.22
CA ASN A 73 -13.74 33.51 23.03
C ASN A 73 -14.46 32.91 21.80
N TRP A 74 -14.79 31.62 21.81
CA TRP A 74 -15.38 30.92 20.68
C TRP A 74 -16.59 30.01 21.01
N ILE A 75 -16.89 29.79 22.29
CA ILE A 75 -18.09 29.11 22.76
C ILE A 75 -19.06 30.12 23.39
N ARG A 76 -20.34 29.95 23.09
CA ARG A 76 -21.44 30.68 23.72
C ARG A 76 -22.52 29.70 24.15
N LEU A 77 -23.20 30.00 25.22
CA LEU A 77 -24.26 29.19 25.79
C LEU A 77 -25.63 29.85 25.58
N GLY A 78 -26.66 29.04 25.47
CA GLY A 78 -28.05 29.45 25.42
C GLY A 78 -28.97 28.28 25.82
N THR A 79 -30.21 28.59 26.19
CA THR A 79 -31.27 27.61 26.40
C THR A 79 -32.14 27.37 25.16
N GLU A 80 -32.08 28.28 24.24
CA GLU A 80 -32.74 28.23 22.94
C GLU A 80 -31.87 28.95 21.87
N GLU A 81 -32.09 28.69 20.60
CA GLU A 81 -31.31 29.29 19.50
C GLU A 81 -31.32 30.83 19.50
N SER A 82 -32.43 31.43 19.95
CA SER A 82 -32.58 32.88 20.02
C SER A 82 -31.76 33.54 21.14
N ASP A 83 -31.27 32.78 22.08
CA ASP A 83 -30.58 33.26 23.29
C ASP A 83 -29.12 32.82 23.43
N ILE A 84 -28.50 32.37 22.37
CA ILE A 84 -27.09 31.93 22.35
C ILE A 84 -26.15 33.14 22.41
N ARG A 85 -25.81 33.61 23.61
CA ARG A 85 -24.86 34.74 23.82
C ARG A 85 -24.13 34.68 25.14
N HIS A 86 -24.50 33.77 26.03
CA HIS A 86 -24.04 33.75 27.39
C HIS A 86 -22.69 33.02 27.54
N LYS A 87 -21.92 33.39 28.53
CA LYS A 87 -20.75 32.62 29.01
C LYS A 87 -21.11 31.77 30.20
N THR A 88 -22.18 32.14 30.89
CA THR A 88 -22.67 31.48 32.10
C THR A 88 -24.19 31.43 32.03
N LEU A 89 -24.76 30.28 32.41
CA LEU A 89 -26.20 30.10 32.59
C LEU A 89 -26.46 29.60 34.01
N SER A 90 -27.66 29.98 34.56
CA SER A 90 -28.17 29.41 35.82
C SER A 90 -29.41 28.62 35.47
N LEU A 91 -29.39 27.32 35.72
CA LEU A 91 -30.42 26.37 35.38
C LEU A 91 -30.87 25.55 36.60
N SER A 92 -31.98 24.84 36.46
CA SER A 92 -32.48 24.00 37.57
C SER A 92 -33.25 22.80 37.03
N GLY A 93 -33.03 21.64 37.66
CA GLY A 93 -33.65 20.38 37.27
C GLY A 93 -33.07 19.81 35.96
N ASP A 94 -33.59 18.65 35.56
CA ASP A 94 -33.22 18.02 34.33
C ASP A 94 -33.58 18.91 33.12
N GLY A 95 -32.73 18.93 32.12
CA GLY A 95 -32.94 19.74 30.94
C GLY A 95 -31.74 19.70 29.99
N SER A 96 -31.73 20.63 29.04
CA SER A 96 -30.63 20.76 28.12
C SER A 96 -30.23 22.23 27.94
N PHE A 97 -28.99 22.43 27.48
CA PHE A 97 -28.52 23.73 27.03
C PHE A 97 -27.77 23.57 25.70
N ILE A 98 -27.62 24.67 24.99
CA ILE A 98 -26.91 24.73 23.72
C ILE A 98 -25.54 25.33 23.95
N ALA A 99 -24.50 24.63 23.52
CA ALA A 99 -23.15 25.15 23.37
C ALA A 99 -22.91 25.45 21.88
N ALA A 100 -23.01 26.72 21.51
CA ALA A 100 -22.69 27.15 20.15
C ALA A 100 -21.20 27.46 20.06
N TYR A 101 -20.57 27.00 19.00
CA TYR A 101 -19.13 27.19 18.75
C TYR A 101 -18.89 27.84 17.42
N HIS A 102 -17.95 28.77 17.40
CA HIS A 102 -17.58 29.50 16.19
C HIS A 102 -16.70 28.63 15.29
N ARG A 103 -16.71 28.95 14.00
CA ARG A 103 -15.83 28.34 13.01
C ARG A 103 -14.35 28.42 13.44
N ASN A 104 -13.62 27.34 13.24
CA ASN A 104 -12.19 27.23 13.56
C ASN A 104 -11.36 27.20 12.27
N GLU A 105 -10.76 28.32 11.92
CA GLU A 105 -9.88 28.41 10.74
C GLU A 105 -8.44 27.93 11.02
N GLY A 106 -8.09 27.73 12.29
CA GLY A 106 -6.77 27.26 12.72
C GLY A 106 -6.70 25.75 12.93
N THR A 107 -5.83 25.35 13.83
CA THR A 107 -5.67 23.96 14.26
C THR A 107 -6.77 23.55 15.24
N ARG A 108 -6.89 22.25 15.54
CA ARG A 108 -7.89 21.75 16.50
C ARG A 108 -7.73 22.39 17.88
N ARG A 109 -8.85 22.55 18.59
CA ARG A 109 -8.90 23.20 19.90
C ARG A 109 -9.93 22.52 20.81
N MET A 110 -9.81 22.76 22.10
CA MET A 110 -10.73 22.21 23.10
C MET A 110 -11.28 23.32 23.99
N GLY A 111 -12.59 23.30 24.15
CA GLY A 111 -13.30 24.10 25.14
C GLY A 111 -13.75 23.25 26.30
N ILE A 112 -13.86 23.85 27.48
CA ILE A 112 -14.35 23.20 28.69
C ILE A 112 -15.51 23.99 29.23
N ILE A 113 -16.63 23.32 29.45
CA ILE A 113 -17.83 23.85 30.09
C ILE A 113 -18.00 23.13 31.41
N THR A 114 -18.08 23.86 32.48
CA THR A 114 -18.26 23.29 33.81
C THR A 114 -19.72 23.42 34.26
N LEU A 115 -20.27 22.34 34.76
CA LEU A 115 -21.53 22.26 35.47
C LEU A 115 -21.25 22.30 36.95
N SER A 116 -21.80 23.23 37.69
CA SER A 116 -21.50 23.34 39.13
C SER A 116 -22.75 23.59 39.96
N ALA A 117 -22.90 22.85 41.05
CA ALA A 117 -23.93 22.99 42.06
C ALA A 117 -23.36 22.69 43.45
N GLU A 118 -23.51 23.57 44.42
CA GLU A 118 -22.97 23.44 45.79
C GLU A 118 -21.68 22.62 45.91
N ASN A 119 -21.80 21.29 46.08
CA ASN A 119 -20.67 20.37 46.28
C ASN A 119 -20.42 19.44 45.08
N ARG A 120 -21.02 19.68 43.92
CA ARG A 120 -20.87 18.87 42.71
C ARG A 120 -20.34 19.73 41.58
N ILE A 121 -19.36 19.19 40.86
CA ILE A 121 -18.80 19.77 39.64
C ILE A 121 -18.66 18.66 38.64
N ASP A 122 -19.18 18.89 37.44
CA ASP A 122 -18.93 18.06 36.27
C ASP A 122 -18.41 18.92 35.13
N SER A 123 -17.76 18.32 34.14
CA SER A 123 -17.15 19.04 33.03
C SER A 123 -17.49 18.40 31.69
N VAL A 124 -17.88 19.23 30.75
CA VAL A 124 -18.14 18.87 29.35
C VAL A 124 -17.02 19.42 28.49
N PHE A 125 -16.50 18.59 27.57
CA PHE A 125 -15.41 18.92 26.68
C PHE A 125 -15.91 19.05 25.25
N ILE A 126 -15.73 20.23 24.65
CA ILE A 126 -16.00 20.46 23.21
C ILE A 126 -14.68 20.39 22.47
N LYS A 127 -14.42 19.27 21.81
CA LYS A 127 -13.25 19.04 20.95
C LYS A 127 -13.58 19.46 19.53
N GLN A 128 -13.15 20.65 19.11
CA GLN A 128 -13.37 21.13 17.76
C GLN A 128 -12.19 20.86 16.85
N LYS A 129 -12.45 20.18 15.72
CA LYS A 129 -11.46 20.01 14.65
C LYS A 129 -11.01 21.36 14.11
N GLY A 130 -9.80 21.41 13.59
CA GLY A 130 -9.29 22.57 12.85
C GLY A 130 -9.57 22.43 11.36
N ARG A 131 -9.56 23.55 10.66
CA ARG A 131 -9.50 23.56 9.20
C ARG A 131 -8.11 23.17 8.71
N THR A 132 -7.10 23.43 9.51
CA THR A 132 -5.71 23.05 9.25
C THR A 132 -5.22 22.06 10.30
N GLU A 133 -4.31 21.18 9.90
CA GLU A 133 -3.62 20.29 10.83
C GLU A 133 -2.39 20.98 11.42
N SER A 134 -2.03 20.56 12.64
CA SER A 134 -0.78 21.01 13.25
C SER A 134 0.40 20.40 12.50
N THR A 135 1.33 21.22 12.07
CA THR A 135 2.55 20.80 11.35
C THR A 135 3.80 21.23 12.10
N LEU A 136 4.79 20.34 12.11
CA LEU A 136 6.10 20.60 12.71
C LEU A 136 7.15 19.80 11.96
N GLU A 137 7.93 20.45 11.11
CA GLU A 137 8.92 19.80 10.26
C GLU A 137 10.20 20.65 10.15
N VAL A 138 11.35 19.97 10.15
CA VAL A 138 12.65 20.59 9.83
C VAL A 138 13.11 20.12 8.44
N SER A 139 13.74 21.03 7.67
CA SER A 139 14.22 20.67 6.34
C SER A 139 15.43 19.74 6.39
N ASN A 140 16.32 19.88 7.37
CA ASN A 140 17.47 18.99 7.54
C ASN A 140 17.28 18.16 8.80
N ARG A 141 16.93 16.88 8.63
CA ARG A 141 16.72 15.95 9.74
C ARG A 141 18.00 15.30 10.24
N SER A 142 19.07 15.37 9.48
CA SER A 142 20.40 14.98 9.89
C SER A 142 21.42 15.95 9.31
N MET A 143 22.38 16.38 10.11
CA MET A 143 23.40 17.35 9.74
C MET A 143 24.79 16.81 10.11
N LEU A 144 25.72 16.90 9.17
CA LEU A 144 27.12 16.69 9.45
C LEU A 144 27.79 18.06 9.69
N VAL A 145 28.38 18.21 10.84
CA VAL A 145 29.10 19.42 11.26
C VAL A 145 30.59 19.13 11.29
N GLU A 146 31.38 20.04 10.80
CA GLU A 146 32.85 19.90 10.82
C GLU A 146 33.40 19.79 12.25
N TYR A 147 34.61 19.25 12.36
CA TYR A 147 35.32 19.06 13.62
C TYR A 147 35.41 20.36 14.48
N GLN A 148 35.64 21.47 13.83
CA GLN A 148 35.75 22.80 14.49
C GLN A 148 34.43 23.32 15.08
N GLY A 149 33.32 22.69 14.73
CA GLY A 149 32.00 23.18 15.08
C GLY A 149 31.61 24.46 14.30
N GLY A 150 30.68 25.20 14.86
CA GLY A 150 30.19 26.44 14.27
C GLY A 150 28.69 26.59 14.35
N GLN A 151 28.16 27.61 13.70
CA GLN A 151 26.72 27.86 13.62
C GLN A 151 26.08 26.96 12.57
N CYS A 152 25.01 26.30 12.96
CA CYS A 152 24.18 25.47 12.09
C CYS A 152 22.82 26.13 11.87
N SER A 153 22.26 25.96 10.69
CA SER A 153 20.92 26.49 10.40
C SER A 153 20.10 25.52 9.53
N THR A 154 18.78 25.54 9.73
CA THR A 154 17.82 24.80 8.90
C THR A 154 16.47 25.50 8.91
N LEU A 155 15.62 25.24 7.93
CA LEU A 155 14.25 25.76 7.93
C LEU A 155 13.36 24.92 8.87
N LEU A 156 12.57 25.61 9.68
CA LEU A 156 11.52 25.05 10.50
C LEU A 156 10.17 25.44 9.91
N LYS A 157 9.42 24.46 9.45
CA LYS A 157 8.02 24.64 9.02
C LYS A 157 7.12 24.23 10.19
N SER A 158 6.53 25.22 10.83
CA SER A 158 5.66 24.99 12.00
C SER A 158 4.38 25.81 11.90
N SER A 159 3.26 25.21 12.25
CA SER A 159 2.00 25.91 12.52
C SER A 159 1.87 26.35 14.00
N VAL A 160 2.88 26.02 14.82
CA VAL A 160 2.97 26.33 16.24
C VAL A 160 4.09 27.32 16.45
N ASP A 161 3.89 28.28 17.34
CA ASP A 161 4.92 29.25 17.69
C ASP A 161 6.14 28.55 18.32
N PHE A 162 7.33 29.02 18.00
CA PHE A 162 8.57 28.38 18.47
C PHE A 162 8.67 28.34 19.99
N ASP A 163 8.17 29.37 20.65
CA ASP A 163 8.19 29.49 22.11
C ASP A 163 7.27 28.48 22.82
N ASP A 164 6.31 27.91 22.09
CA ASP A 164 5.41 26.86 22.60
C ASP A 164 6.00 25.45 22.42
N LEU A 165 7.13 25.33 21.71
CA LEU A 165 7.78 24.04 21.48
C LEU A 165 8.59 23.61 22.70
N LYS A 166 8.47 22.34 23.05
CA LYS A 166 9.39 21.69 23.98
C LYS A 166 10.63 21.27 23.20
N ILE A 167 11.80 21.76 23.62
CA ILE A 167 13.09 21.43 23.02
C ILE A 167 13.87 20.52 23.96
N GLU A 168 14.33 19.39 23.48
CA GLU A 168 15.16 18.44 24.20
C GLU A 168 16.39 18.10 23.37
N VAL A 169 17.56 18.11 24.01
CA VAL A 169 18.82 17.69 23.36
C VAL A 169 19.33 16.44 24.08
N GLU A 170 19.43 15.36 23.33
CA GLU A 170 19.96 14.07 23.80
C GLU A 170 21.34 13.86 23.19
N TYR A 171 22.35 13.72 24.04
CA TYR A 171 23.73 13.51 23.63
C TYR A 171 24.07 12.02 23.65
N GLY A 172 24.93 11.58 22.74
CA GLY A 172 25.44 10.21 22.72
C GLY A 172 26.21 9.84 24.00
N GLU A 173 26.39 8.54 24.23
CA GLU A 173 27.00 7.98 25.46
C GLU A 173 28.39 8.54 25.80
N ASP A 174 29.14 9.00 24.79
CA ASP A 174 30.48 9.53 24.95
C ASP A 174 30.52 11.03 25.27
N ALA A 175 29.37 11.68 25.45
CA ALA A 175 29.31 13.12 25.66
C ALA A 175 29.64 13.48 27.10
N THR A 176 30.74 14.22 27.28
CA THR A 176 31.19 14.73 28.58
C THR A 176 30.63 16.12 28.92
N SER A 177 29.97 16.78 27.97
CA SER A 177 29.36 18.12 28.12
C SER A 177 28.27 18.35 27.09
N ASN A 178 27.40 19.33 27.38
CA ASN A 178 26.47 19.85 26.39
C ASN A 178 27.23 20.70 25.38
N TRP A 179 27.19 20.31 24.13
CA TRP A 179 27.97 20.94 23.06
C TRP A 179 27.11 21.57 21.95
N ILE A 180 25.79 21.54 22.13
CA ILE A 180 24.83 22.29 21.31
C ILE A 180 24.20 23.38 22.20
N SER A 181 24.20 24.61 21.74
CA SER A 181 23.72 25.78 22.46
C SER A 181 23.01 26.76 21.55
N ASN A 182 22.42 27.80 22.13
CA ASN A 182 21.83 28.95 21.42
C ASN A 182 20.79 28.53 20.37
N ILE A 183 19.88 27.60 20.74
CA ILE A 183 18.81 27.14 19.85
C ILE A 183 17.74 28.22 19.77
N GLU A 184 17.59 28.83 18.60
CA GLU A 184 16.63 29.91 18.35
C GLU A 184 15.99 29.76 16.96
N CYS A 185 14.83 30.38 16.76
CA CYS A 185 14.15 30.40 15.46
C CYS A 185 13.82 31.83 15.07
N VAL A 186 14.39 32.31 13.97
CA VAL A 186 14.15 33.65 13.43
C VAL A 186 13.67 33.54 11.99
N ASN A 187 12.49 34.08 11.70
CA ASN A 187 11.88 34.00 10.36
C ASN A 187 11.86 32.59 9.77
N ASN A 188 11.39 31.62 10.55
CA ASN A 188 11.36 30.22 10.21
C ASN A 188 12.73 29.56 9.95
N THR A 189 13.81 30.24 10.27
CA THR A 189 15.16 29.67 10.25
C THR A 189 15.55 29.34 11.68
N LEU A 190 15.70 28.05 11.92
CA LEU A 190 16.22 27.49 13.16
C LEU A 190 17.74 27.59 13.13
N ASN A 191 18.34 28.20 14.14
CA ASN A 191 19.78 28.31 14.31
C ASN A 191 20.20 27.68 15.63
N PHE A 192 21.40 27.13 15.67
CA PHE A 192 22.06 26.68 16.89
C PHE A 192 23.57 26.61 16.72
N ASP A 193 24.29 26.68 17.81
CA ASP A 193 25.73 26.64 17.83
C ASP A 193 26.22 25.26 18.25
N VAL A 194 27.32 24.82 17.64
CA VAL A 194 28.00 23.54 17.90
C VAL A 194 29.44 23.84 18.33
N ASP A 195 29.80 23.41 19.53
CA ASP A 195 31.15 23.56 20.05
C ASP A 195 32.16 22.66 19.31
N PRO A 196 33.46 23.00 19.24
CA PRO A 196 34.49 22.14 18.68
C PRO A 196 34.48 20.76 19.31
N ASN A 197 34.69 19.70 18.52
CA ASN A 197 34.78 18.33 19.02
C ASN A 197 36.12 18.16 19.80
N PRO A 198 36.09 17.84 21.10
CA PRO A 198 37.32 17.67 21.86
C PRO A 198 38.11 16.42 21.48
N ASN A 199 37.50 15.48 20.74
CA ASN A 199 38.10 14.24 20.31
C ASN A 199 38.40 14.23 18.82
N ALA A 200 39.69 14.47 18.47
CA ALA A 200 40.15 14.50 17.08
C ALA A 200 40.00 13.16 16.31
N LYS A 201 39.75 12.05 17.01
CA LYS A 201 39.78 10.71 16.42
C LYS A 201 38.40 10.06 16.28
N SER A 202 37.39 10.62 16.90
CA SER A 202 36.03 10.05 16.85
C SER A 202 34.96 11.09 16.57
N VAL A 203 33.94 10.69 15.85
CA VAL A 203 32.71 11.46 15.69
C VAL A 203 31.91 11.45 16.98
N ARG A 204 31.08 12.51 17.18
CA ARG A 204 30.08 12.53 18.25
C ARG A 204 28.71 12.88 17.70
N LYS A 205 27.66 12.46 18.39
CA LYS A 205 26.28 12.68 17.95
C LYS A 205 25.42 13.29 19.04
N ALA A 206 24.43 14.05 18.62
CA ALA A 206 23.34 14.49 19.45
C ALA A 206 22.04 14.52 18.65
N THR A 207 20.91 14.39 19.32
CA THR A 207 19.59 14.56 18.73
C THR A 207 18.89 15.74 19.38
N VAL A 208 18.51 16.73 18.57
CA VAL A 208 17.71 17.89 19.00
C VAL A 208 16.26 17.59 18.61
N ARG A 209 15.41 17.41 19.60
CA ARG A 209 13.99 17.08 19.41
C ARG A 209 13.11 18.28 19.74
N PHE A 210 12.20 18.59 18.84
CA PHE A 210 11.15 19.59 19.00
C PHE A 210 9.81 18.86 19.11
N SER A 211 9.00 19.22 20.10
CA SER A 211 7.68 18.60 20.26
C SER A 211 6.66 19.61 20.76
N TYR A 212 5.43 19.41 20.36
CA TYR A 212 4.27 20.17 20.81
C TYR A 212 3.13 19.21 21.12
N THR A 213 2.53 19.39 22.29
CA THR A 213 1.34 18.63 22.69
C THR A 213 0.15 19.57 22.73
N ASP A 214 -0.83 19.30 21.92
CA ASP A 214 -2.03 20.12 21.82
C ASP A 214 -3.04 19.89 22.96
N ASP A 215 -4.14 20.62 22.89
CA ASP A 215 -5.24 20.53 23.85
C ASP A 215 -5.95 19.16 23.84
N TRP A 216 -5.79 18.35 22.80
CA TRP A 216 -6.35 16.99 22.72
C TRP A 216 -5.40 15.94 23.30
N ALA A 217 -4.28 16.39 23.86
CA ALA A 217 -3.17 15.56 24.35
C ALA A 217 -2.47 14.74 23.26
N GLU A 218 -2.59 15.15 22.00
CA GLU A 218 -1.82 14.56 20.93
C GLU A 218 -0.54 15.36 20.70
N THR A 219 0.55 14.63 20.48
CA THR A 219 1.88 15.20 20.34
C THR A 219 2.38 15.07 18.89
N ILE A 220 2.78 16.18 18.32
CA ILE A 220 3.59 16.19 17.09
C ILE A 220 5.05 16.46 17.46
N SER A 221 5.98 15.87 16.73
CA SER A 221 7.41 16.07 16.97
C SER A 221 8.23 15.98 15.68
N THR A 222 9.36 16.67 15.69
CA THR A 222 10.41 16.54 14.69
C THR A 222 11.76 16.55 15.38
N GLU A 223 12.79 16.03 14.72
CA GLU A 223 14.12 15.96 15.30
C GLU A 223 15.22 16.22 14.28
N ILE A 224 16.37 16.65 14.76
CA ILE A 224 17.60 16.83 13.99
C ILE A 224 18.68 15.97 14.65
N VAL A 225 19.25 15.04 13.90
CA VAL A 225 20.44 14.31 14.31
C VAL A 225 21.66 15.11 13.89
N VAL A 226 22.44 15.59 14.84
CA VAL A 226 23.68 16.33 14.60
C VAL A 226 24.84 15.37 14.79
N THR A 227 25.56 15.08 13.71
CA THR A 227 26.82 14.33 13.73
C THR A 227 27.96 15.30 13.57
N GLN A 228 28.82 15.43 14.57
CA GLN A 228 30.03 16.23 14.45
C GLN A 228 31.22 15.36 14.11
N ASP A 229 31.95 15.78 13.09
CA ASP A 229 33.06 15.03 12.51
C ASP A 229 34.28 14.97 13.43
N LYS A 230 35.22 14.12 13.05
CA LYS A 230 36.58 14.02 13.59
C LYS A 230 37.53 14.89 12.75
N GLU A 231 38.77 15.09 13.21
CA GLU A 231 39.76 15.96 12.55
C GLU A 231 40.04 15.54 11.10
N VAL A 232 40.11 14.24 10.83
CA VAL A 232 40.11 13.70 9.45
C VAL A 232 38.69 13.34 9.09
N SER A 233 38.10 14.05 8.14
CA SER A 233 36.69 13.94 7.79
C SER A 233 36.30 12.54 7.35
N ILE A 234 35.17 12.06 7.87
CA ILE A 234 34.56 10.80 7.39
C ILE A 234 34.00 10.90 5.96
N THR A 235 33.92 12.12 5.41
CA THR A 235 33.46 12.37 4.03
C THR A 235 34.62 12.60 3.07
N GLU A 236 35.84 12.27 3.45
CA GLU A 236 37.02 12.42 2.58
C GLU A 236 36.92 11.54 1.32
N ASN A 237 36.23 10.41 1.42
CA ASN A 237 36.07 9.44 0.34
C ASN A 237 34.59 9.32 -0.07
N ILE A 238 34.10 10.29 -0.86
CA ILE A 238 32.77 10.23 -1.47
C ILE A 238 32.88 9.59 -2.84
N LEU A 239 32.18 8.48 -3.05
CA LEU A 239 32.09 7.78 -4.33
C LEU A 239 30.75 8.08 -5.02
N SER A 240 30.81 8.27 -6.34
CA SER A 240 29.61 8.20 -7.16
C SER A 240 29.05 6.77 -7.18
N PHE A 241 27.78 6.63 -7.52
CA PHE A 241 27.16 5.31 -7.73
C PHE A 241 27.90 4.48 -8.81
N ALA A 242 28.38 5.15 -9.85
CA ALA A 242 29.17 4.51 -10.89
C ALA A 242 30.48 3.91 -10.35
N GLU A 243 31.21 4.67 -9.53
CA GLU A 243 32.44 4.20 -8.89
C GLU A 243 32.16 3.09 -7.90
N MET A 244 31.08 3.21 -7.11
CA MET A 244 30.70 2.18 -6.14
C MET A 244 30.36 0.86 -6.86
N ARG A 245 29.64 0.89 -7.98
CA ARG A 245 29.32 -0.30 -8.79
C ARG A 245 30.57 -1.04 -9.30
N GLN A 246 31.70 -0.32 -9.45
CA GLN A 246 32.97 -0.92 -9.90
C GLN A 246 33.75 -1.61 -8.77
N LYS A 247 33.42 -1.33 -7.52
CA LYS A 247 34.15 -1.91 -6.36
C LYS A 247 33.93 -3.41 -6.17
N GLY A 248 32.86 -3.97 -6.75
CA GLY A 248 32.47 -5.36 -6.55
C GLY A 248 31.82 -5.61 -5.20
N GLU A 249 31.32 -6.84 -5.03
CA GLU A 249 30.66 -7.26 -3.78
C GLU A 249 31.67 -7.34 -2.64
N ARG A 250 31.34 -6.74 -1.51
CA ARG A 250 32.23 -6.73 -0.33
C ARG A 250 31.58 -6.19 0.94
N ASP A 251 32.13 -6.58 2.08
CA ASP A 251 31.99 -5.85 3.32
C ASP A 251 32.78 -4.54 3.25
N ILE A 252 32.19 -3.45 3.66
CA ILE A 252 32.82 -2.13 3.68
C ILE A 252 33.30 -1.86 5.09
N VAL A 253 34.60 -1.79 5.25
CA VAL A 253 35.26 -1.62 6.55
C VAL A 253 36.01 -0.27 6.68
N GLU A 254 35.90 0.56 5.68
CA GLU A 254 36.43 1.92 5.62
C GLU A 254 35.32 2.97 5.50
N ASP A 255 35.63 4.22 5.85
CA ASP A 255 34.73 5.35 5.64
C ASP A 255 34.63 5.65 4.14
N VAL A 256 33.57 5.17 3.53
CA VAL A 256 33.17 5.43 2.15
C VAL A 256 31.77 6.03 2.18
N CYS A 257 31.58 7.15 1.54
CA CYS A 257 30.30 7.84 1.47
C CYS A 257 29.70 7.79 0.07
N ILE A 258 28.38 7.77 0.01
CA ILE A 258 27.59 7.99 -1.20
C ILE A 258 26.55 9.08 -0.96
N GLU A 259 26.17 9.79 -2.03
CA GLU A 259 25.05 10.74 -2.00
C GLU A 259 24.01 10.38 -3.04
N GLY A 260 22.74 10.52 -2.69
CA GLY A 260 21.65 10.24 -3.61
C GLY A 260 20.31 10.80 -3.12
N TYR A 261 19.30 10.63 -3.95
CA TYR A 261 17.92 10.97 -3.62
C TYR A 261 17.13 9.72 -3.24
N VAL A 262 16.29 9.85 -2.23
CA VAL A 262 15.32 8.81 -1.86
C VAL A 262 14.13 8.89 -2.82
N VAL A 263 13.89 7.84 -3.57
CA VAL A 263 12.80 7.78 -4.56
C VAL A 263 11.66 6.84 -4.16
N SER A 264 11.78 6.19 -3.02
CA SER A 264 10.72 5.32 -2.45
C SER A 264 9.98 6.01 -1.30
N ASP A 265 8.71 5.63 -1.11
CA ASP A 265 7.85 6.19 -0.06
C ASP A 265 7.33 5.09 0.86
N PRO A 266 7.86 4.96 2.08
CA PRO A 266 7.42 3.96 3.04
C PRO A 266 6.01 4.23 3.61
N THR A 267 5.49 5.45 3.46
CA THR A 267 4.21 5.89 4.04
C THR A 267 3.04 5.06 3.56
N TYR A 268 3.04 4.67 2.29
CA TYR A 268 1.91 4.00 1.66
C TYR A 268 2.00 2.47 1.62
N GLY A 269 3.03 1.90 2.22
CA GLY A 269 3.18 0.44 2.28
C GLY A 269 3.51 -0.24 0.95
N ASN A 270 4.08 0.50 -0.02
CA ASN A 270 4.51 -0.01 -1.32
C ASN A 270 5.95 0.37 -1.68
N ALA A 271 6.76 0.83 -0.73
CA ALA A 271 8.14 1.28 -0.98
C ALA A 271 9.03 0.17 -1.50
N GLY A 272 9.06 -0.96 -0.83
CA GLY A 272 9.82 -2.15 -1.21
C GLY A 272 9.01 -3.43 -0.99
N PRO A 273 9.51 -4.59 -1.41
CA PRO A 273 8.80 -5.85 -1.27
C PRO A 273 8.66 -6.26 0.19
N ASN A 274 7.53 -6.90 0.50
CA ASN A 274 7.40 -7.66 1.73
C ASN A 274 8.00 -9.05 1.53
N THR A 275 8.82 -9.51 2.47
CA THR A 275 9.58 -10.75 2.30
C THR A 275 8.85 -11.95 2.87
N PRO A 276 8.60 -12.97 2.09
CA PRO A 276 8.09 -14.23 2.60
C PRO A 276 9.14 -14.96 3.44
N ILE A 277 8.80 -15.26 4.69
CA ILE A 277 9.64 -16.05 5.58
C ILE A 277 9.34 -17.55 5.40
N THR A 278 8.06 -17.87 5.27
CA THR A 278 7.56 -19.21 4.98
C THR A 278 6.30 -19.09 4.12
N SER A 279 5.78 -20.19 3.61
CA SER A 279 4.50 -20.21 2.89
C SER A 279 3.35 -19.53 3.66
N MET A 280 3.41 -19.54 4.97
CA MET A 280 2.35 -19.02 5.85
C MET A 280 2.70 -17.69 6.51
N ARG A 281 3.92 -17.19 6.34
CA ARG A 281 4.42 -16.07 7.12
C ARG A 281 5.19 -15.09 6.24
N ILE A 282 4.76 -13.84 6.27
CA ILE A 282 5.39 -12.73 5.55
C ILE A 282 5.98 -11.76 6.57
N ASP A 283 7.18 -11.29 6.30
CA ASP A 283 7.74 -10.11 6.94
C ASP A 283 7.21 -8.87 6.22
N TYR A 284 6.34 -8.13 6.91
CA TYR A 284 5.76 -6.89 6.40
C TYR A 284 6.62 -5.66 6.71
N THR A 285 7.77 -5.82 7.36
CA THR A 285 8.66 -4.71 7.71
C THR A 285 9.50 -4.26 6.52
N GLY A 286 9.64 -5.09 5.48
CA GLY A 286 10.44 -4.79 4.29
C GLY A 286 10.08 -3.45 3.65
N THR A 287 8.78 -3.15 3.50
CA THR A 287 8.33 -1.87 2.94
C THR A 287 8.73 -0.64 3.76
N LYS A 288 9.14 -0.81 5.02
CA LYS A 288 9.62 0.26 5.89
C LYS A 288 11.13 0.27 6.07
N ARG A 289 11.78 -0.87 5.85
CA ARG A 289 13.24 -1.02 5.97
C ARG A 289 13.97 -0.78 4.65
N ILE A 290 13.29 -0.98 3.53
CA ILE A 290 13.86 -0.83 2.20
C ILE A 290 13.65 0.59 1.68
N VAL A 291 14.72 1.17 1.18
CA VAL A 291 14.75 2.47 0.52
C VAL A 291 15.43 2.30 -0.83
N TYR A 292 14.89 2.90 -1.87
CA TYR A 292 15.59 3.03 -3.15
C TYR A 292 16.23 4.40 -3.23
N LEU A 293 17.55 4.40 -3.42
CA LEU A 293 18.35 5.60 -3.62
C LEU A 293 18.73 5.71 -5.09
N GLU A 294 18.47 6.88 -5.65
CA GLU A 294 18.87 7.27 -6.98
C GLU A 294 20.07 8.22 -6.92
N SER A 295 21.05 8.03 -7.80
CA SER A 295 22.19 8.95 -7.91
C SER A 295 21.75 10.38 -8.24
N LEU A 296 22.58 11.37 -7.89
CA LEU A 296 22.21 12.79 -8.08
C LEU A 296 21.93 13.17 -9.54
N ASP A 297 22.47 12.42 -10.50
CA ASP A 297 22.22 12.57 -11.94
C ASP A 297 21.05 11.69 -12.44
N GLY A 298 20.40 10.92 -11.58
CA GLY A 298 19.29 10.03 -11.90
C GLY A 298 19.68 8.77 -12.67
N ARG A 299 20.96 8.54 -12.92
CA ARG A 299 21.39 7.47 -13.83
C ARG A 299 21.37 6.08 -13.20
N TYR A 300 21.71 5.97 -11.92
CA TYR A 300 21.88 4.69 -11.24
C TYR A 300 21.07 4.63 -9.95
N GLY A 301 20.62 3.44 -9.62
CA GLY A 301 19.91 3.18 -8.37
C GLY A 301 20.54 2.09 -7.53
N PHE A 302 20.36 2.18 -6.21
CA PHE A 302 20.68 1.17 -5.22
C PHE A 302 19.47 0.87 -4.36
N MET A 303 19.23 -0.39 -4.07
CA MET A 303 18.36 -0.79 -2.97
C MET A 303 19.15 -0.73 -1.67
N VAL A 304 18.65 -0.01 -0.69
CA VAL A 304 19.27 0.14 0.63
C VAL A 304 18.36 -0.48 1.66
N GLU A 305 18.86 -1.44 2.42
CA GLU A 305 18.11 -2.12 3.46
C GLU A 305 18.65 -1.78 4.84
N PHE A 306 17.78 -1.20 5.67
CA PHE A 306 18.06 -0.90 7.07
C PHE A 306 17.90 -2.13 7.95
N LYS A 307 18.72 -2.25 8.99
CA LYS A 307 18.62 -3.32 9.98
C LYS A 307 17.27 -3.39 10.67
N SER A 308 16.68 -2.25 10.93
CA SER A 308 15.35 -2.16 11.54
C SER A 308 14.52 -1.01 10.98
N GLU A 309 13.19 -1.07 11.18
CA GLU A 309 12.29 0.03 10.80
C GLU A 309 12.63 1.35 11.50
N LYS A 310 13.19 1.28 12.71
CA LYS A 310 13.55 2.46 13.51
C LYS A 310 14.80 3.17 12.99
N ASP A 311 15.65 2.44 12.29
CA ASP A 311 16.85 3.01 11.69
C ASP A 311 16.55 3.84 10.44
N ASN A 312 15.40 3.59 9.80
CA ASN A 312 15.01 4.28 8.59
C ASN A 312 14.20 5.56 8.92
N ILE A 313 14.88 6.69 8.93
CA ILE A 313 14.27 8.02 9.12
C ILE A 313 14.03 8.74 7.79
N LEU A 314 14.34 8.10 6.66
CA LEU A 314 14.33 8.71 5.34
C LEU A 314 12.90 8.82 4.78
N LYS A 315 12.65 9.89 4.03
CA LYS A 315 11.40 10.15 3.34
C LYS A 315 11.65 10.31 1.83
N ARG A 316 10.63 10.06 1.03
CA ARG A 316 10.71 10.30 -0.41
C ARG A 316 11.16 11.74 -0.70
N TYR A 317 12.02 11.87 -1.67
CA TYR A 317 12.68 13.11 -2.14
C TYR A 317 13.80 13.64 -1.24
N ASP A 318 14.10 13.01 -0.12
CA ASP A 318 15.28 13.39 0.67
C ASP A 318 16.55 13.25 -0.16
N LYS A 319 17.43 14.26 -0.10
CA LYS A 319 18.81 14.14 -0.48
C LYS A 319 19.59 13.64 0.73
N VAL A 320 20.28 12.52 0.58
CA VAL A 320 20.94 11.86 1.70
C VAL A 320 22.42 11.62 1.42
N ARG A 321 23.22 11.68 2.47
CA ARG A 321 24.61 11.20 2.47
C ARG A 321 24.72 10.06 3.47
N LEU A 322 25.19 8.92 2.99
CA LEU A 322 25.40 7.74 3.80
C LEU A 322 26.89 7.41 3.90
N ASN A 323 27.38 7.12 5.11
CA ASN A 323 28.64 6.44 5.32
C ASN A 323 28.40 4.93 5.34
N LEU A 324 29.06 4.21 4.48
CA LEU A 324 28.85 2.78 4.28
C LEU A 324 29.74 1.89 5.18
N ASN A 325 30.54 2.46 6.06
CA ASN A 325 31.37 1.69 6.97
C ASN A 325 30.51 0.75 7.85
N GLY A 326 30.83 -0.52 7.85
CA GLY A 326 30.06 -1.57 8.52
C GLY A 326 28.89 -2.14 7.71
N CYS A 327 28.72 -1.72 6.46
CA CYS A 327 27.69 -2.21 5.57
C CYS A 327 28.23 -3.27 4.60
N TYR A 328 27.29 -4.01 3.99
CA TYR A 328 27.60 -4.92 2.89
C TYR A 328 27.09 -4.34 1.58
N PHE A 329 27.96 -4.29 0.57
CA PHE A 329 27.58 -3.93 -0.81
C PHE A 329 27.52 -5.20 -1.66
N GLY A 330 26.37 -5.48 -2.23
CA GLY A 330 26.11 -6.67 -3.02
C GLY A 330 25.63 -6.38 -4.42
N LYS A 331 25.69 -7.42 -5.24
CA LYS A 331 25.24 -7.42 -6.63
C LYS A 331 24.53 -8.73 -6.94
N GLU A 332 23.42 -8.67 -7.60
CA GLU A 332 22.65 -9.83 -8.09
C GLU A 332 22.31 -9.67 -9.58
N GLY A 333 21.94 -10.79 -10.21
CA GLY A 333 21.49 -10.84 -11.59
C GLY A 333 22.60 -11.03 -12.62
N SER A 334 22.20 -10.97 -13.88
CA SER A 334 23.04 -11.26 -15.03
C SER A 334 23.04 -10.11 -16.03
N SER A 335 24.18 -9.85 -16.66
CA SER A 335 24.30 -8.94 -17.81
C SER A 335 23.72 -9.53 -19.09
N ASN A 336 23.45 -10.83 -19.12
CA ASN A 336 22.82 -11.47 -20.27
C ASN A 336 21.33 -11.13 -20.30
N VAL A 337 20.90 -10.37 -21.29
CA VAL A 337 19.50 -9.94 -21.46
C VAL A 337 18.55 -11.12 -21.60
N ALA A 338 19.01 -12.25 -22.11
CA ALA A 338 18.21 -13.46 -22.23
C ALA A 338 17.84 -14.08 -20.86
N ASP A 339 18.61 -13.82 -19.83
CA ASP A 339 18.39 -14.40 -18.50
C ASP A 339 17.20 -13.74 -17.74
N LYS A 340 16.59 -12.71 -18.29
CA LYS A 340 15.46 -11.96 -17.68
C LYS A 340 15.69 -11.44 -16.26
N ASP A 341 16.88 -11.60 -15.72
CA ASP A 341 17.29 -11.20 -14.37
C ASP A 341 18.32 -10.08 -14.48
N PRO A 342 17.94 -8.79 -14.37
CA PRO A 342 18.84 -7.66 -14.57
C PRO A 342 19.84 -7.55 -13.42
N ILE A 343 20.98 -6.94 -13.73
CA ILE A 343 21.93 -6.62 -12.68
C ILE A 343 21.35 -5.60 -11.72
N ARG A 344 21.31 -5.97 -10.44
CA ARG A 344 20.83 -5.16 -9.33
C ARG A 344 21.93 -4.97 -8.31
N TYR A 345 21.99 -3.79 -7.72
CA TYR A 345 22.96 -3.47 -6.66
C TYR A 345 22.22 -3.09 -5.39
N TYR A 346 22.73 -3.58 -4.26
CA TYR A 346 22.11 -3.33 -2.96
C TYR A 346 23.13 -3.07 -1.86
N ILE A 347 22.70 -2.38 -0.83
CA ILE A 347 23.48 -2.09 0.37
C ILE A 347 22.64 -2.53 1.56
N ASN A 348 23.18 -3.47 2.32
CA ASN A 348 22.53 -4.03 3.50
C ASN A 348 23.27 -3.60 4.77
N GLU A 349 22.69 -3.89 5.93
CA GLU A 349 23.26 -3.62 7.24
C GLU A 349 23.30 -2.13 7.62
N ILE A 350 22.54 -1.28 6.94
CA ILE A 350 22.42 0.15 7.25
C ILE A 350 21.71 0.36 8.60
N THR A 351 22.24 1.27 9.38
CA THR A 351 21.67 1.76 10.63
C THR A 351 21.48 3.27 10.59
N ALA A 352 20.76 3.84 11.53
CA ALA A 352 20.67 5.29 11.67
C ALA A 352 22.05 5.96 11.83
N ALA A 353 23.03 5.23 12.34
CA ALA A 353 24.40 5.74 12.49
C ALA A 353 25.11 6.01 11.16
N ASN A 354 24.70 5.33 10.09
CA ASN A 354 25.26 5.49 8.76
C ASN A 354 24.74 6.76 8.05
N ILE A 355 23.65 7.34 8.53
CA ILE A 355 23.05 8.54 7.94
C ILE A 355 23.81 9.77 8.46
N LEU A 356 24.56 10.43 7.57
CA LEU A 356 25.34 11.62 7.91
C LEU A 356 24.56 12.91 7.72
N SER A 357 23.80 13.02 6.63
CA SER A 357 22.96 14.19 6.38
C SER A 357 21.68 13.79 5.65
N VAL A 358 20.60 14.50 5.98
CA VAL A 358 19.31 14.42 5.32
C VAL A 358 18.78 15.81 5.07
N GLU A 359 18.68 16.17 3.81
CA GLU A 359 18.05 17.39 3.34
C GLU A 359 16.71 17.04 2.69
N SER A 360 15.63 17.60 3.21
CA SER A 360 14.28 17.35 2.69
C SER A 360 14.11 18.03 1.33
N GLY A 361 13.65 17.26 0.36
CA GLY A 361 13.37 17.71 -0.99
C GLY A 361 11.89 17.67 -1.35
N SER A 362 11.64 17.76 -2.63
CA SER A 362 10.32 17.65 -3.25
C SER A 362 10.46 16.97 -4.62
N ASP A 363 9.35 16.68 -5.27
CA ASP A 363 9.35 16.12 -6.62
C ASP A 363 10.25 16.90 -7.61
N SER A 364 10.27 18.23 -7.51
CA SER A 364 11.10 19.08 -8.37
C SER A 364 12.60 19.02 -8.08
N THR A 365 13.02 18.36 -6.99
CA THR A 365 14.44 18.27 -6.61
C THR A 365 15.12 17.02 -7.16
N ILE A 366 14.36 16.02 -7.57
CA ILE A 366 14.91 14.79 -8.13
C ILE A 366 14.98 14.84 -9.66
N PRO A 367 15.89 14.11 -10.29
CA PRO A 367 15.89 13.95 -11.75
C PRO A 367 14.60 13.28 -12.24
N HIS A 368 14.04 13.76 -13.33
CA HIS A 368 12.90 13.15 -13.99
C HIS A 368 13.33 12.47 -15.29
N LYS A 369 13.03 11.17 -15.39
CA LYS A 369 13.28 10.38 -16.60
C LYS A 369 11.95 9.95 -17.19
N GLU A 370 11.66 10.39 -18.41
CA GLU A 370 10.51 9.93 -19.18
C GLU A 370 10.97 8.93 -20.23
N LYS A 371 10.42 7.73 -20.20
CA LYS A 371 10.76 6.64 -21.10
C LYS A 371 9.54 5.89 -21.60
N PHE A 372 9.65 5.22 -22.72
CA PHE A 372 8.82 4.07 -23.02
C PHE A 372 9.41 2.81 -22.39
N PHE A 373 8.60 1.78 -22.21
CA PHE A 373 9.06 0.57 -21.53
C PHE A 373 10.24 -0.10 -22.24
N HIS A 374 10.27 -0.12 -23.56
CA HIS A 374 11.37 -0.71 -24.35
C HIS A 374 12.69 0.08 -24.27
N GLU A 375 12.67 1.30 -23.77
CA GLU A 375 13.85 2.14 -23.55
C GLU A 375 14.54 1.88 -22.20
N LEU A 376 13.94 1.03 -21.37
CA LEU A 376 14.53 0.67 -20.08
C LEU A 376 15.78 -0.19 -20.25
N THR A 377 16.75 0.06 -19.39
CA THR A 377 18.00 -0.69 -19.30
C THR A 377 18.29 -1.10 -17.85
N ASP A 378 19.29 -1.93 -17.62
CA ASP A 378 19.71 -2.32 -16.27
C ASP A 378 20.21 -1.13 -15.43
N GLU A 379 20.56 -0.01 -16.06
CA GLU A 379 20.92 1.22 -15.36
C GLU A 379 19.71 1.87 -14.67
N ASP A 380 18.51 1.63 -15.20
CA ASP A 380 17.27 2.19 -14.63
C ASP A 380 16.77 1.43 -13.39
N VAL A 381 17.30 0.24 -13.13
CA VAL A 381 16.87 -0.53 -11.94
C VAL A 381 17.17 0.22 -10.66
N TYR A 382 16.14 0.32 -9.80
CA TYR A 382 16.13 1.09 -8.56
C TYR A 382 16.18 2.61 -8.73
N THR A 383 15.93 3.12 -9.94
CA THR A 383 15.72 4.56 -10.19
C THR A 383 14.24 4.87 -10.41
N TYR A 384 13.87 6.13 -10.26
CA TYR A 384 12.51 6.61 -10.49
C TYR A 384 12.32 6.98 -11.96
N VAL A 385 11.34 6.38 -12.60
CA VAL A 385 11.05 6.57 -14.04
C VAL A 385 9.57 6.84 -14.24
N THR A 386 9.25 7.74 -15.15
CA THR A 386 7.90 7.98 -15.66
C THR A 386 7.76 7.29 -17.00
N LEU A 387 6.94 6.23 -17.06
CA LEU A 387 6.62 5.51 -18.28
C LEU A 387 5.46 6.17 -19.01
N LYS A 388 5.62 6.37 -20.33
CA LYS A 388 4.71 7.13 -21.18
C LYS A 388 3.65 6.26 -21.83
N ASP A 389 2.50 6.87 -22.14
CA ASP A 389 1.38 6.29 -22.87
C ASP A 389 0.92 4.93 -22.34
N CYS A 390 1.02 4.76 -21.04
CA CYS A 390 0.62 3.54 -20.36
C CYS A 390 -0.90 3.44 -20.21
N GLU A 391 -1.42 2.22 -20.21
CA GLU A 391 -2.80 1.91 -19.86
C GLU A 391 -2.92 0.53 -19.22
N PHE A 392 -3.96 0.34 -18.42
CA PHE A 392 -4.33 -0.97 -17.93
C PHE A 392 -5.24 -1.66 -18.94
N PRO A 393 -4.80 -2.69 -19.64
CA PRO A 393 -5.65 -3.38 -20.62
C PRO A 393 -6.80 -4.13 -19.96
N ILE A 394 -6.61 -4.61 -18.74
CA ILE A 394 -7.64 -5.25 -17.91
C ILE A 394 -8.13 -4.21 -16.91
N LYS A 395 -9.26 -3.59 -17.21
CA LYS A 395 -9.75 -2.37 -16.55
C LYS A 395 -10.70 -2.67 -15.40
N LYS A 396 -10.37 -3.69 -14.60
CA LYS A 396 -11.27 -4.15 -13.57
C LYS A 396 -10.61 -4.22 -12.22
N GLY A 397 -11.32 -3.71 -11.26
CA GLY A 397 -11.01 -3.85 -9.88
C GLY A 397 -9.90 -2.95 -9.34
N PRO A 398 -9.46 -3.22 -8.14
CA PRO A 398 -8.41 -2.48 -7.46
C PRO A 398 -7.02 -2.88 -7.97
N LEU A 399 -6.00 -2.11 -7.59
CA LEU A 399 -4.60 -2.42 -7.89
C LEU A 399 -4.16 -3.80 -7.38
N THR A 400 -4.76 -4.27 -6.30
CA THR A 400 -4.69 -5.66 -5.88
C THR A 400 -6.04 -6.13 -5.36
N PRO A 401 -6.60 -7.19 -5.94
CA PRO A 401 -7.85 -7.78 -5.47
C PRO A 401 -7.70 -8.56 -4.16
N LEU A 402 -6.45 -8.80 -3.72
CA LEU A 402 -6.15 -9.67 -2.60
C LEU A 402 -6.24 -8.99 -1.25
N ASN A 403 -6.69 -9.71 -0.27
CA ASN A 403 -6.56 -9.35 1.13
C ASN A 403 -5.15 -9.65 1.64
N GLU A 404 -4.70 -8.83 2.57
CA GLU A 404 -3.38 -8.96 3.16
C GLU A 404 -3.14 -10.33 3.73
N GLY A 405 -2.24 -11.06 3.09
CA GLY A 405 -1.72 -12.29 3.60
C GLY A 405 -2.74 -13.28 4.10
N TYR A 406 -3.97 -13.14 3.68
CA TYR A 406 -4.99 -14.04 4.11
C TYR A 406 -4.80 -15.40 3.43
N THR A 407 -4.65 -16.43 4.23
CA THR A 407 -4.39 -17.77 3.76
C THR A 407 -5.64 -18.60 3.66
N GLY A 408 -6.80 -18.06 3.46
CA GLY A 408 -8.06 -18.78 3.36
C GLY A 408 -8.24 -19.86 4.40
N GLY A 409 -9.39 -19.92 4.87
CA GLY A 409 -9.79 -21.08 5.51
C GLY A 409 -9.51 -21.20 6.98
N GLY A 410 -8.85 -20.27 7.63
CA GLY A 410 -8.60 -20.40 9.07
C GLY A 410 -8.04 -21.76 9.49
N VAL A 411 -7.78 -22.61 8.53
CA VAL A 411 -7.23 -23.92 8.75
C VAL A 411 -5.73 -23.77 8.57
N ALA A 412 -5.12 -23.23 9.60
CA ALA A 412 -3.67 -23.12 9.72
C ALA A 412 -2.91 -24.43 9.48
N THR A 413 -3.62 -25.49 9.37
CA THR A 413 -3.08 -26.84 9.11
C THR A 413 -3.02 -27.19 7.65
N ILE A 414 -3.45 -26.31 6.75
CA ILE A 414 -3.42 -26.61 5.35
C ILE A 414 -2.27 -25.89 4.72
N PHE A 415 -1.43 -26.55 4.63
CA PHE A 415 -0.06 -26.71 4.38
C PHE A 415 0.48 -26.11 3.10
N THR A 416 -0.33 -25.75 2.15
CA THR A 416 0.12 -25.44 0.80
C THR A 416 -0.31 -24.05 0.33
N ALA A 417 -1.04 -23.32 1.15
CA ALA A 417 -1.43 -21.98 0.82
C ALA A 417 -0.27 -21.01 1.07
N ASN A 418 0.34 -20.58 0.02
CA ASN A 418 1.31 -19.50 0.10
C ASN A 418 0.60 -18.17 0.33
N ARG A 419 1.06 -17.42 1.31
CA ARG A 419 0.65 -16.03 1.45
C ARG A 419 1.22 -15.22 0.31
N ILE A 420 0.39 -14.39 -0.28
CA ILE A 420 0.81 -13.46 -1.31
C ILE A 420 1.11 -12.12 -0.68
N SER A 421 2.29 -11.62 -0.92
CA SER A 421 2.77 -10.35 -0.38
C SER A 421 2.53 -9.19 -1.33
N GLN A 422 2.41 -9.46 -2.63
CA GLN A 422 2.25 -8.46 -3.68
C GLN A 422 1.50 -9.05 -4.88
N TYR A 423 0.93 -8.18 -5.68
CA TYR A 423 0.15 -8.55 -6.86
C TYR A 423 0.66 -7.83 -8.11
N PRO A 424 0.95 -8.56 -9.19
CA PRO A 424 1.33 -7.98 -10.46
C PRO A 424 0.10 -7.61 -11.28
N LEU A 425 0.01 -6.37 -11.73
CA LEU A 425 -1.03 -5.94 -12.63
C LEU A 425 -0.43 -5.59 -13.99
N LEU A 426 -1.00 -6.14 -15.05
CA LEU A 426 -0.53 -5.92 -16.41
C LEU A 426 -0.74 -4.47 -16.84
N VAL A 427 0.29 -3.89 -17.43
CA VAL A 427 0.29 -2.57 -18.06
C VAL A 427 0.74 -2.73 -19.51
N ARG A 428 0.16 -1.96 -20.41
CA ARG A 428 0.53 -1.89 -21.83
C ARG A 428 0.80 -0.44 -22.20
N ASP A 429 1.79 -0.20 -23.06
CA ASP A 429 2.03 1.12 -23.63
C ASP A 429 1.55 1.24 -25.10
N SER A 430 1.64 2.44 -25.66
CA SER A 430 1.23 2.71 -27.04
C SER A 430 2.13 2.06 -28.11
N HIS A 431 3.28 1.54 -27.73
CA HIS A 431 4.18 0.77 -28.59
C HIS A 431 3.92 -0.75 -28.54
N GLY A 432 2.82 -1.16 -27.91
CA GLY A 432 2.47 -2.57 -27.78
C GLY A 432 3.25 -3.33 -26.72
N ASN A 433 4.23 -2.71 -26.06
CA ASN A 433 4.95 -3.36 -24.98
C ASN A 433 4.03 -3.63 -23.81
N SER A 434 4.29 -4.72 -23.11
CA SER A 434 3.61 -5.02 -21.86
C SER A 434 4.60 -5.32 -20.75
N PHE A 435 4.23 -4.93 -19.55
CA PHE A 435 5.01 -5.12 -18.33
C PHE A 435 4.07 -5.14 -17.14
N TYR A 436 4.60 -5.30 -15.94
CA TYR A 436 3.77 -5.33 -14.75
C TYR A 436 4.12 -4.19 -13.81
N THR A 437 3.08 -3.61 -13.24
CA THR A 437 3.23 -2.86 -11.99
C THR A 437 3.00 -3.81 -10.82
N VAL A 438 3.81 -3.69 -9.78
CA VAL A 438 3.71 -4.51 -8.59
C VAL A 438 3.19 -3.70 -7.42
N THR A 439 2.20 -4.26 -6.75
CA THR A 439 1.54 -3.61 -5.62
C THR A 439 1.51 -4.55 -4.43
N ASN A 440 2.08 -4.10 -3.32
CA ASN A 440 2.02 -4.85 -2.07
C ASN A 440 0.60 -4.99 -1.54
N THR A 441 0.32 -6.09 -0.87
CA THR A 441 -0.92 -6.24 -0.12
C THR A 441 -1.03 -5.29 1.08
N THR A 442 0.06 -4.64 1.46
CA THR A 442 0.11 -3.57 2.46
C THR A 442 -0.10 -2.17 1.90
N CYS A 443 -0.17 -1.99 0.57
CA CYS A 443 -0.39 -0.69 -0.05
C CYS A 443 -1.74 -0.09 0.38
N THR A 444 -1.70 1.09 1.02
CA THR A 444 -2.87 1.70 1.67
C THR A 444 -3.94 2.16 0.69
N TYR A 445 -3.56 2.54 -0.52
CA TYR A 445 -4.50 3.00 -1.56
C TYR A 445 -4.87 1.93 -2.60
N ARG A 446 -4.44 0.68 -2.44
CA ARG A 446 -4.71 -0.41 -3.40
C ARG A 446 -6.20 -0.67 -3.63
N ARG A 447 -7.03 -0.30 -2.65
CA ARG A 447 -8.48 -0.50 -2.60
C ARG A 447 -9.24 0.75 -2.14
N SER A 448 -8.76 1.92 -2.50
CA SER A 448 -9.34 3.20 -2.05
C SER A 448 -10.70 3.55 -2.67
N GLY A 449 -11.35 2.60 -3.32
CA GLY A 449 -12.63 2.80 -4.01
C GLY A 449 -12.51 3.42 -5.38
N GLU A 450 -11.32 3.77 -5.77
CA GLU A 450 -11.08 4.25 -7.12
C GLU A 450 -10.91 3.09 -8.08
N LYS A 451 -11.50 3.27 -9.22
CA LYS A 451 -11.40 2.34 -10.32
C LYS A 451 -10.05 2.48 -11.01
N LEU A 452 -9.54 1.40 -11.56
CA LEU A 452 -8.42 1.50 -12.49
C LEU A 452 -8.80 2.45 -13.63
N PRO A 453 -7.91 3.38 -14.02
CA PRO A 453 -8.20 4.32 -15.08
C PRO A 453 -8.42 3.61 -16.42
N TYR A 454 -9.29 4.17 -17.25
CA TYR A 454 -9.69 3.59 -18.53
C TYR A 454 -8.90 4.12 -19.72
N GLY A 455 -8.31 5.29 -19.60
CA GLY A 455 -7.54 5.93 -20.65
C GLY A 455 -6.05 5.66 -20.55
N SER A 456 -5.30 6.33 -21.41
CA SER A 456 -3.85 6.32 -21.39
C SER A 456 -3.29 7.50 -20.60
N GLY A 457 -2.05 7.37 -20.17
CA GLY A 457 -1.32 8.42 -19.46
C GLY A 457 0.05 7.96 -19.03
N THR A 458 0.52 8.44 -17.89
CA THR A 458 1.81 8.06 -17.34
C THR A 458 1.68 7.14 -16.13
N LEU A 459 2.66 6.27 -16.01
CA LEU A 459 2.87 5.46 -14.82
C LEU A 459 4.28 5.70 -14.32
N SER A 460 4.37 6.32 -13.16
CA SER A 460 5.66 6.62 -12.52
C SER A 460 5.95 5.65 -11.38
N GLY A 461 7.22 5.49 -11.06
CA GLY A 461 7.63 4.65 -9.95
C GLY A 461 9.09 4.20 -10.05
N VAL A 462 9.47 3.37 -9.12
CA VAL A 462 10.80 2.76 -9.10
C VAL A 462 10.79 1.52 -10.01
N ILE A 463 11.77 1.44 -10.90
CA ILE A 463 11.97 0.23 -11.71
C ILE A 463 12.60 -0.84 -10.83
N VAL A 464 11.96 -1.99 -10.79
CA VAL A 464 12.39 -3.13 -9.96
C VAL A 464 12.43 -4.42 -10.79
N HIS A 465 13.04 -5.44 -10.20
CA HIS A 465 12.88 -6.82 -10.67
C HIS A 465 12.45 -7.69 -9.49
N GLU A 466 11.26 -8.24 -9.60
CA GLU A 466 10.66 -9.04 -8.53
C GLU A 466 9.87 -10.20 -9.11
N ALA A 467 10.00 -11.35 -8.45
CA ALA A 467 9.16 -12.50 -8.74
C ALA A 467 7.83 -12.36 -7.98
N CYS A 468 6.73 -12.55 -8.66
CA CYS A 468 5.40 -12.54 -8.06
C CYS A 468 4.84 -13.94 -7.84
N ASP A 469 5.30 -14.89 -8.62
CA ASP A 469 4.95 -16.30 -8.48
C ASP A 469 5.94 -16.99 -7.55
N ARG A 470 5.43 -17.88 -6.72
CA ARG A 470 6.25 -18.62 -5.77
C ARG A 470 6.27 -20.09 -6.12
N LEU A 471 7.01 -20.41 -7.12
CA LEU A 471 7.42 -21.80 -7.32
C LEU A 471 8.82 -21.95 -6.73
N GLU A 472 8.88 -22.42 -5.52
CA GLU A 472 10.12 -22.94 -4.97
C GLU A 472 10.37 -24.29 -5.65
N TRP A 473 11.09 -24.26 -6.75
CA TRP A 473 11.63 -25.43 -7.36
C TRP A 473 12.90 -25.83 -6.64
N ASP A 474 12.90 -27.00 -6.09
CA ASP A 474 14.20 -27.58 -5.74
C ASP A 474 14.93 -28.06 -7.03
N SER A 475 16.23 -28.21 -6.91
CA SER A 475 17.08 -28.62 -8.04
C SER A 475 16.73 -30.01 -8.59
N ALA A 476 16.12 -30.89 -7.78
CA ALA A 476 15.71 -32.22 -8.19
C ALA A 476 14.47 -32.12 -9.10
N LYS A 477 13.49 -31.31 -8.74
CA LYS A 477 12.29 -31.09 -9.54
C LYS A 477 12.60 -30.36 -10.86
N GLN A 478 13.53 -29.42 -10.83
CA GLN A 478 14.02 -28.77 -12.02
C GLN A 478 14.67 -29.77 -13.00
N ALA A 479 15.51 -30.67 -12.47
CA ALA A 479 16.16 -31.71 -13.28
C ALA A 479 15.15 -32.70 -13.88
N GLU A 480 14.10 -33.02 -13.14
CA GLU A 480 13.01 -33.86 -13.61
C GLU A 480 12.27 -33.21 -14.79
N MET A 481 11.90 -31.93 -14.67
CA MET A 481 11.25 -31.21 -15.75
C MET A 481 12.11 -31.08 -17.01
N VAL A 482 13.41 -30.84 -16.84
CA VAL A 482 14.35 -30.81 -17.96
C VAL A 482 14.42 -32.19 -18.64
N ALA A 483 14.40 -33.27 -17.86
CA ALA A 483 14.36 -34.64 -18.39
C ALA A 483 13.04 -34.95 -19.14
N GLU A 484 11.95 -34.28 -18.78
CA GLU A 484 10.66 -34.36 -19.47
C GLU A 484 10.60 -33.48 -20.74
N GLY A 485 11.63 -32.72 -21.02
CA GLY A 485 11.75 -31.93 -22.25
C GLY A 485 11.40 -30.46 -22.11
N TYR A 486 11.23 -29.96 -20.88
CA TYR A 486 11.02 -28.52 -20.65
C TYR A 486 12.34 -27.77 -20.79
N SER A 487 12.30 -26.62 -21.45
CA SER A 487 13.43 -25.71 -21.44
C SER A 487 13.57 -25.03 -20.07
N LEU A 488 14.81 -24.67 -19.73
CA LEU A 488 15.06 -23.86 -18.54
C LEU A 488 14.26 -22.55 -18.55
N ASP A 489 14.06 -21.96 -19.72
CA ASP A 489 13.22 -20.77 -19.88
C ASP A 489 11.77 -21.01 -19.50
N GLN A 490 11.20 -22.14 -19.88
CA GLN A 490 9.83 -22.50 -19.46
C GLN A 490 9.73 -22.66 -17.96
N ILE A 491 10.73 -23.27 -17.35
CA ILE A 491 10.78 -23.50 -15.91
C ILE A 491 10.97 -22.18 -15.14
N TYR A 492 11.92 -21.35 -15.55
CA TYR A 492 12.17 -20.06 -14.90
C TYR A 492 11.08 -19.04 -15.13
N ASN A 493 10.33 -19.14 -16.23
CA ASN A 493 9.20 -18.24 -16.49
C ASN A 493 8.00 -18.45 -15.59
N LEU A 494 7.97 -19.49 -14.78
CA LEU A 494 6.87 -19.73 -13.88
C LEU A 494 6.76 -18.66 -12.79
N GLY A 495 7.90 -18.12 -12.33
CA GLY A 495 7.93 -17.07 -11.33
C GLY A 495 8.35 -15.70 -11.84
N ASN A 496 8.80 -15.64 -13.08
CA ASN A 496 9.34 -14.43 -13.64
C ASN A 496 8.32 -13.74 -14.55
N ILE A 497 7.92 -12.53 -14.17
CA ILE A 497 6.95 -11.71 -14.89
C ILE A 497 7.60 -10.68 -15.82
N GLY A 498 8.86 -10.81 -16.11
CA GLY A 498 9.63 -9.96 -17.02
C GLY A 498 10.92 -9.43 -16.38
N ARG A 499 11.80 -8.87 -17.23
CA ARG A 499 13.08 -8.32 -16.76
C ARG A 499 12.91 -7.11 -15.85
N TYR A 500 11.93 -6.24 -16.15
CA TYR A 500 11.64 -5.05 -15.38
C TYR A 500 10.17 -5.01 -15.01
N GLN A 501 9.87 -4.54 -13.81
CA GLN A 501 8.56 -4.14 -13.33
C GLN A 501 8.66 -2.72 -12.80
N ILE A 502 7.52 -2.07 -12.59
CA ILE A 502 7.47 -0.76 -11.96
C ILE A 502 6.69 -0.83 -10.65
N ARG A 503 7.24 -0.20 -9.62
CA ARG A 503 6.62 -0.08 -8.30
C ARG A 503 6.25 1.37 -8.05
N HIS A 504 4.97 1.71 -8.23
CA HIS A 504 4.46 3.04 -7.91
C HIS A 504 4.60 3.32 -6.40
N GLN A 505 4.93 4.54 -6.03
CA GLN A 505 5.22 4.93 -4.66
C GLN A 505 4.06 5.69 -4.00
N SER A 506 3.23 6.32 -4.81
CA SER A 506 2.03 7.04 -4.39
C SER A 506 0.91 6.84 -5.40
N LYS A 507 -0.29 7.23 -5.03
CA LYS A 507 -1.44 7.20 -5.93
C LYS A 507 -1.28 8.15 -7.14
N SER A 508 -0.63 9.30 -6.94
CA SER A 508 -0.36 10.26 -8.00
C SER A 508 0.61 9.76 -9.06
N ASP A 509 1.37 8.69 -8.78
CA ASP A 509 2.24 8.05 -9.76
C ASP A 509 1.45 7.36 -10.88
N ILE A 510 0.15 7.13 -10.68
CA ILE A 510 -0.76 6.54 -11.67
C ILE A 510 -1.57 7.68 -12.28
N ALA A 511 -0.99 8.39 -13.25
CA ALA A 511 -1.58 9.57 -13.88
C ALA A 511 -2.13 9.23 -15.28
N MET A 512 -3.16 8.39 -15.32
CA MET A 512 -3.84 7.97 -16.54
C MET A 512 -5.23 8.60 -16.62
N ALA A 513 -5.69 8.85 -17.84
CA ALA A 513 -7.02 9.42 -18.08
C ALA A 513 -8.15 8.47 -17.62
N SER A 514 -9.27 9.04 -17.23
CA SER A 514 -10.38 8.29 -16.65
C SER A 514 -11.31 7.66 -17.69
N THR A 515 -11.20 7.99 -18.97
CA THR A 515 -12.14 7.57 -20.00
C THR A 515 -11.49 6.73 -21.10
N VAL A 516 -12.25 5.80 -21.67
CA VAL A 516 -11.81 4.98 -22.82
C VAL A 516 -11.57 5.85 -24.07
N ALA A 517 -12.28 6.96 -24.22
CA ALA A 517 -12.09 7.86 -25.36
C ALA A 517 -10.68 8.45 -25.42
N GLU A 518 -10.01 8.57 -24.29
CA GLU A 518 -8.65 9.06 -24.15
C GLU A 518 -7.60 7.94 -24.23
N ALA A 519 -8.01 6.70 -24.51
CA ALA A 519 -7.06 5.60 -24.69
C ALA A 519 -6.35 5.71 -26.04
N LYS A 520 -5.08 5.34 -26.05
CA LYS A 520 -4.27 5.22 -27.29
C LYS A 520 -4.62 3.96 -28.08
N THR A 521 -5.41 3.06 -27.52
CA THR A 521 -5.80 1.80 -28.14
C THR A 521 -7.28 1.77 -28.50
N ALA A 522 -7.61 0.96 -29.52
CA ALA A 522 -8.98 0.58 -29.86
C ALA A 522 -9.21 -0.88 -29.51
N ILE A 523 -10.39 -1.19 -28.98
CA ILE A 523 -10.80 -2.55 -28.64
C ILE A 523 -11.55 -3.14 -29.83
N ILE A 524 -11.09 -4.28 -30.36
CA ILE A 524 -11.79 -5.04 -31.40
C ILE A 524 -12.89 -5.88 -30.74
N CYS A 525 -12.56 -6.63 -29.70
CA CYS A 525 -13.53 -7.38 -28.92
C CYS A 525 -13.07 -7.51 -27.47
N GLU A 526 -14.04 -7.68 -26.60
CA GLU A 526 -13.81 -7.84 -25.17
C GLU A 526 -14.79 -8.86 -24.60
N PHE A 527 -14.24 -9.84 -23.92
CA PHE A 527 -14.99 -10.82 -23.15
C PHE A 527 -14.68 -10.60 -21.68
N ALA A 528 -15.69 -10.19 -20.96
CA ALA A 528 -15.53 -9.85 -19.55
C ALA A 528 -16.85 -10.05 -18.80
N TYR A 529 -16.75 -10.32 -17.51
CA TYR A 529 -17.89 -10.27 -16.62
C TYR A 529 -17.99 -8.86 -16.04
N TYR A 530 -19.11 -8.17 -16.30
CA TYR A 530 -19.44 -6.88 -15.72
C TYR A 530 -20.69 -6.98 -14.87
N ASN A 531 -20.89 -6.02 -13.98
CA ASN A 531 -22.17 -5.84 -13.36
C ASN A 531 -23.22 -5.43 -14.43
N LYS A 532 -24.50 -5.55 -14.08
CA LYS A 532 -25.62 -5.27 -14.97
C LYS A 532 -25.55 -3.90 -15.65
N ASP A 533 -25.00 -2.92 -14.97
CA ASP A 533 -24.99 -1.53 -15.42
C ASP A 533 -23.67 -1.14 -16.14
N ARG A 534 -22.79 -2.13 -16.38
CA ARG A 534 -21.44 -1.90 -16.90
C ARG A 534 -20.61 -0.90 -16.09
N THR A 535 -21.08 -0.57 -14.91
CA THR A 535 -20.25 0.13 -13.96
C THR A 535 -19.24 -0.86 -13.49
N ASP A 536 -18.00 -0.42 -13.42
CA ASP A 536 -16.91 -1.30 -13.01
C ASP A 536 -17.21 -2.02 -11.74
N CYS A 537 -16.46 -3.06 -11.55
CA CYS A 537 -16.46 -3.82 -10.35
C CYS A 537 -16.09 -2.93 -9.18
N ALA A 538 -17.09 -2.31 -8.63
CA ALA A 538 -16.93 -1.62 -7.38
C ALA A 538 -16.58 -2.66 -6.32
N VAL A 539 -15.61 -2.36 -5.52
CA VAL A 539 -15.14 -3.19 -4.40
C VAL A 539 -16.27 -3.55 -3.43
N ASN A 540 -17.37 -2.80 -3.48
CA ASN A 540 -18.55 -2.97 -2.64
C ASN A 540 -19.79 -3.47 -3.36
N VAL A 541 -19.66 -4.07 -4.50
CA VAL A 541 -20.81 -4.71 -5.09
C VAL A 541 -21.18 -5.87 -4.20
N ASP A 542 -22.47 -5.96 -3.86
CA ASP A 542 -23.01 -7.12 -3.17
C ASP A 542 -22.53 -8.37 -3.88
N PRO A 543 -21.60 -9.10 -3.29
CA PRO A 543 -20.85 -10.11 -4.01
C PRO A 543 -21.60 -11.38 -4.18
N TYR A 544 -22.70 -11.53 -3.45
CA TYR A 544 -23.22 -12.84 -3.21
C TYR A 544 -24.13 -13.30 -4.31
N TYR A 545 -24.69 -12.40 -5.12
CA TYR A 545 -25.81 -12.80 -5.96
C TYR A 545 -25.94 -12.11 -7.30
N LYS A 546 -25.06 -11.20 -7.64
CA LYS A 546 -25.14 -10.61 -8.96
C LYS A 546 -24.30 -11.43 -9.91
N MET A 547 -24.93 -12.33 -10.62
CA MET A 547 -24.32 -12.94 -11.78
C MET A 547 -23.91 -11.85 -12.74
N TYR A 548 -22.62 -11.73 -12.97
CA TYR A 548 -22.09 -10.86 -14.00
C TYR A 548 -22.30 -11.54 -15.34
N TYR A 549 -23.01 -10.86 -16.21
CA TYR A 549 -23.22 -11.37 -17.53
C TYR A 549 -21.97 -11.12 -18.37
N PRO A 550 -21.56 -12.10 -19.20
CA PRO A 550 -20.52 -11.86 -20.17
C PRO A 550 -20.95 -10.73 -21.10
N GLN A 551 -20.10 -9.74 -21.27
CA GLN A 551 -20.32 -8.63 -22.17
C GLN A 551 -19.38 -8.74 -23.36
N TYR A 552 -19.91 -8.52 -24.52
CA TYR A 552 -19.16 -8.40 -25.74
C TYR A 552 -19.15 -6.96 -26.18
N ASN A 553 -18.09 -6.51 -26.84
CA ASN A 553 -18.18 -5.26 -27.56
C ASN A 553 -19.26 -5.43 -28.62
N SER A 554 -20.32 -4.63 -28.54
CA SER A 554 -21.52 -4.77 -29.35
C SER A 554 -21.29 -4.57 -30.86
N ALA A 555 -20.12 -4.05 -31.23
CA ALA A 555 -19.72 -3.86 -32.62
C ALA A 555 -19.03 -5.09 -33.23
N ALA A 556 -18.66 -6.08 -32.43
CA ALA A 556 -17.89 -7.22 -32.90
C ALA A 556 -18.74 -8.50 -32.91
N THR A 557 -18.76 -9.17 -34.03
CA THR A 557 -19.21 -10.55 -34.17
C THR A 557 -18.14 -11.50 -33.65
N ALA A 558 -17.74 -11.35 -32.39
CA ALA A 558 -16.72 -12.19 -31.80
C ALA A 558 -17.36 -13.28 -30.93
N THR A 559 -16.76 -14.47 -30.95
CA THR A 559 -17.21 -15.60 -30.12
C THR A 559 -16.05 -16.17 -29.32
N LEU A 560 -16.37 -16.64 -28.13
CA LEU A 560 -15.47 -17.45 -27.28
C LEU A 560 -16.12 -18.81 -27.09
N SER A 561 -15.43 -19.88 -27.44
CA SER A 561 -15.93 -21.26 -27.30
C SER A 561 -14.83 -22.20 -26.84
N HIS A 562 -15.24 -23.42 -26.44
CA HIS A 562 -14.36 -24.52 -26.13
C HIS A 562 -14.52 -25.62 -27.17
N SER A 563 -13.43 -26.25 -27.58
CA SER A 563 -13.44 -27.24 -28.66
C SER A 563 -14.03 -28.64 -28.28
N SER A 564 -14.25 -28.87 -27.02
CA SER A 564 -14.96 -30.09 -26.59
C SER A 564 -16.48 -29.91 -26.70
N GLU A 565 -17.21 -30.97 -26.63
CA GLU A 565 -18.69 -30.94 -26.51
C GLU A 565 -19.16 -30.34 -25.15
N SER A 566 -18.24 -30.06 -24.24
CA SER A 566 -18.55 -29.42 -22.98
C SER A 566 -18.96 -27.98 -23.22
N THR A 567 -20.08 -27.59 -22.70
CA THR A 567 -20.53 -26.22 -22.71
C THR A 567 -19.57 -25.37 -21.87
N VAL A 568 -19.16 -24.24 -22.41
CA VAL A 568 -18.49 -23.23 -21.59
C VAL A 568 -19.48 -22.79 -20.53
N SER A 569 -19.21 -23.14 -19.30
CA SER A 569 -20.04 -22.71 -18.18
C SER A 569 -19.49 -21.44 -17.59
N GLY A 570 -20.38 -20.48 -17.32
CA GLY A 570 -20.01 -19.35 -16.48
C GLY A 570 -19.65 -19.87 -15.09
N ALA A 571 -18.49 -19.53 -14.60
CA ALA A 571 -18.17 -19.78 -13.21
C ALA A 571 -19.07 -18.90 -12.33
N SER A 572 -19.56 -19.47 -11.27
CA SER A 572 -20.07 -18.66 -10.17
C SER A 572 -18.94 -17.74 -9.67
N ALA A 573 -19.33 -16.56 -9.22
CA ALA A 573 -18.39 -15.64 -8.63
C ALA A 573 -17.59 -16.30 -7.51
N TRP A 574 -16.28 -16.20 -7.60
CA TRP A 574 -15.36 -16.77 -6.64
C TRP A 574 -14.84 -15.64 -5.74
N TYR A 575 -15.17 -15.74 -4.48
CA TYR A 575 -14.71 -14.76 -3.51
C TYR A 575 -13.75 -15.42 -2.56
N PHE A 576 -12.72 -14.71 -2.29
CA PHE A 576 -11.81 -15.14 -1.30
C PHE A 576 -11.83 -14.20 -0.09
N LEU A 577 -12.41 -14.64 0.97
CA LEU A 577 -12.42 -13.96 2.26
C LEU A 577 -11.99 -14.82 3.41
N GLY A 578 -11.46 -15.95 3.12
CA GLY A 578 -11.08 -16.81 4.17
C GLY A 578 -12.14 -17.84 4.61
N ASP A 579 -11.89 -18.47 5.73
CA ASP A 579 -12.75 -19.55 6.22
C ASP A 579 -14.15 -19.03 6.53
N SER A 580 -15.16 -19.72 5.95
CA SER A 580 -16.56 -19.46 6.21
C SER A 580 -16.97 -19.61 7.66
N LYS A 581 -16.20 -20.36 8.39
CA LYS A 581 -16.48 -20.68 9.78
C LYS A 581 -15.78 -19.71 10.74
N ASN A 582 -14.86 -18.91 10.25
CA ASN A 582 -14.09 -18.01 11.05
C ASN A 582 -14.37 -16.56 10.67
N THR A 583 -15.38 -15.98 11.28
CA THR A 583 -15.77 -14.58 11.09
C THR A 583 -14.70 -13.58 11.49
N GLN A 584 -13.79 -13.93 12.38
CA GLN A 584 -12.66 -13.07 12.75
C GLN A 584 -11.63 -12.97 11.63
N ALA A 585 -11.41 -14.04 10.90
CA ALA A 585 -10.54 -14.00 9.74
C ALA A 585 -11.13 -13.17 8.60
N VAL A 586 -12.43 -13.11 8.49
CA VAL A 586 -13.14 -12.26 7.52
C VAL A 586 -12.97 -10.78 7.83
N GLY A 587 -12.96 -10.40 9.10
CA GLY A 587 -12.78 -9.01 9.53
C GLY A 587 -11.35 -8.50 9.46
N SER A 588 -10.36 -9.38 9.49
CA SER A 588 -8.97 -8.95 9.72
C SER A 588 -8.24 -8.41 8.49
N GLY A 589 -8.76 -8.58 7.30
CA GLY A 589 -8.06 -8.17 6.07
C GLY A 589 -8.95 -7.60 4.98
N VAL A 590 -10.26 -7.60 5.17
CA VAL A 590 -11.20 -7.04 4.19
C VAL A 590 -11.42 -5.58 4.48
N VAL A 591 -11.16 -4.77 3.49
CA VAL A 591 -11.46 -3.34 3.53
C VAL A 591 -12.48 -3.01 2.46
N ASP A 592 -13.35 -2.05 2.73
CA ASP A 592 -14.26 -1.50 1.74
C ASP A 592 -13.51 -0.60 0.73
N ALA A 593 -14.27 0.00 -0.16
CA ALA A 593 -13.72 0.91 -1.17
C ALA A 593 -12.96 2.12 -0.60
N ASN A 594 -13.17 2.44 0.68
CA ASN A 594 -12.53 3.56 1.36
C ASN A 594 -11.36 3.10 2.24
N GLY A 595 -10.97 1.83 2.16
CA GLY A 595 -9.92 1.27 3.00
C GLY A 595 -10.36 0.97 4.43
N VAL A 596 -11.65 1.08 4.74
CA VAL A 596 -12.20 0.78 6.06
C VAL A 596 -12.39 -0.72 6.19
N LYS A 597 -11.94 -1.29 7.29
CA LYS A 597 -12.20 -2.71 7.60
C LYS A 597 -13.70 -2.99 7.57
N VAL A 598 -14.10 -3.94 6.75
CA VAL A 598 -15.47 -4.42 6.72
C VAL A 598 -15.62 -5.39 7.91
N ASP A 599 -15.90 -4.83 9.07
CA ASP A 599 -16.10 -5.63 10.27
C ASP A 599 -17.38 -6.46 10.15
N GLY A 600 -17.21 -7.76 10.36
CA GLY A 600 -18.26 -8.60 10.88
C GLY A 600 -19.48 -8.85 10.01
N LYS A 601 -19.44 -8.63 8.71
CA LYS A 601 -20.52 -9.15 7.86
C LYS A 601 -20.40 -10.67 7.82
N GLN A 602 -21.09 -11.29 8.73
CA GLN A 602 -21.22 -12.73 8.76
C GLN A 602 -22.01 -13.17 7.52
N ILE A 603 -21.37 -13.95 6.70
CA ILE A 603 -22.01 -14.56 5.56
C ILE A 603 -22.76 -15.77 6.08
N SER A 604 -24.05 -15.86 5.78
CA SER A 604 -24.84 -16.97 6.19
C SER A 604 -24.36 -18.30 5.57
N SER A 605 -24.64 -19.40 6.22
CA SER A 605 -24.28 -20.72 5.71
C SER A 605 -24.92 -21.05 4.36
N ALA A 606 -26.03 -20.43 4.02
CA ALA A 606 -26.70 -20.56 2.72
C ALA A 606 -25.93 -19.81 1.63
N GLU A 607 -25.34 -18.67 1.97
CA GLU A 607 -24.47 -17.88 1.09
C GLU A 607 -23.14 -18.55 0.82
N ASN A 608 -22.77 -19.50 1.65
CA ASN A 608 -21.56 -20.31 1.56
C ASN A 608 -21.74 -21.65 0.90
N SER A 609 -22.91 -21.97 0.43
CA SER A 609 -23.23 -23.32 -0.09
C SER A 609 -22.50 -23.64 -1.39
N SER A 610 -22.07 -22.65 -2.11
CA SER A 610 -21.14 -22.86 -3.22
C SER A 610 -19.73 -22.66 -2.70
N ALA A 611 -19.05 -23.74 -2.59
CA ALA A 611 -17.69 -23.83 -2.18
C ALA A 611 -16.83 -22.57 -2.43
N GLY A 612 -16.55 -21.80 -1.41
CA GLY A 612 -15.60 -20.73 -1.46
C GLY A 612 -16.13 -19.34 -1.77
N SER A 613 -17.43 -19.15 -1.97
CA SER A 613 -17.98 -17.80 -2.10
C SER A 613 -17.94 -17.08 -0.78
N ARG A 614 -17.04 -16.15 -0.59
CA ARG A 614 -16.96 -15.41 0.66
C ARG A 614 -16.47 -14.03 0.50
N GLY A 615 -17.39 -13.12 0.67
CA GLY A 615 -17.16 -11.71 0.79
C GLY A 615 -16.51 -11.07 -0.41
N THR A 616 -16.50 -9.80 -0.37
CA THR A 616 -16.14 -9.02 -1.53
C THR A 616 -14.68 -8.71 -1.56
N ILE A 617 -14.03 -9.37 -2.40
CA ILE A 617 -12.98 -8.76 -3.16
C ILE A 617 -13.63 -8.44 -4.47
N ASP A 618 -13.10 -7.63 -5.29
CA ASP A 618 -13.66 -7.32 -6.57
C ASP A 618 -14.26 -8.56 -7.28
N ALA A 619 -15.56 -8.57 -7.42
CA ALA A 619 -16.29 -9.68 -8.00
C ALA A 619 -15.88 -9.99 -9.44
N SER A 620 -15.30 -9.06 -10.18
CA SER A 620 -14.84 -9.32 -11.53
C SER A 620 -13.62 -10.19 -11.60
N TYR A 621 -12.78 -10.15 -10.61
CA TYR A 621 -11.69 -11.10 -10.47
C TYR A 621 -12.16 -12.47 -10.00
N GLY A 622 -13.37 -12.54 -9.49
CA GLY A 622 -13.99 -13.77 -9.03
C GLY A 622 -14.74 -14.56 -10.09
N CYS A 623 -14.88 -14.04 -11.29
CA CYS A 623 -15.65 -14.66 -12.34
C CYS A 623 -14.75 -15.07 -13.51
N ALA A 624 -14.94 -16.30 -13.98
CA ALA A 624 -14.24 -16.77 -15.16
C ALA A 624 -15.18 -17.63 -16.01
N TRP A 625 -14.96 -17.69 -17.31
CA TRP A 625 -15.43 -18.82 -18.12
C TRP A 625 -14.58 -20.01 -17.77
N THR A 626 -15.19 -21.13 -17.50
CA THR A 626 -14.50 -22.33 -17.11
C THR A 626 -14.80 -23.47 -18.07
N ALA A 627 -13.82 -24.30 -18.31
CA ALA A 627 -13.95 -25.54 -19.04
C ALA A 627 -13.04 -26.62 -18.47
N SER A 628 -13.43 -27.86 -18.68
CA SER A 628 -12.67 -29.05 -18.33
C SER A 628 -12.46 -29.91 -19.57
N LYS A 629 -12.01 -31.16 -19.40
CA LYS A 629 -11.74 -32.10 -20.48
C LYS A 629 -10.66 -31.63 -21.43
N TRP A 630 -9.59 -31.10 -20.91
CA TRP A 630 -8.48 -30.54 -21.71
C TRP A 630 -7.70 -31.58 -22.49
N ILE A 631 -7.73 -32.84 -22.05
CA ILE A 631 -7.10 -33.96 -22.71
C ILE A 631 -8.17 -34.99 -23.14
N ASN A 632 -8.03 -35.42 -24.40
CA ASN A 632 -8.82 -36.51 -24.97
C ASN A 632 -7.88 -37.48 -25.70
N GLY A 633 -7.39 -38.49 -24.99
CA GLY A 633 -6.36 -39.39 -25.50
C GLY A 633 -5.05 -38.63 -25.79
N SER A 634 -4.62 -38.61 -27.05
CA SER A 634 -3.44 -37.86 -27.50
C SER A 634 -3.75 -36.43 -28.00
N SER A 635 -5.02 -36.03 -27.98
CA SER A 635 -5.47 -34.75 -28.48
C SER A 635 -5.80 -33.82 -27.34
N TYR A 636 -5.55 -32.52 -27.55
CA TYR A 636 -5.87 -31.48 -26.58
C TYR A 636 -7.06 -30.68 -27.05
N HIS A 637 -7.95 -30.32 -26.11
CA HIS A 637 -8.98 -29.35 -26.33
C HIS A 637 -8.45 -27.95 -26.08
N TYR A 638 -9.14 -26.93 -26.60
CA TYR A 638 -8.67 -25.57 -26.58
C TYR A 638 -9.81 -24.56 -26.41
N TRP A 639 -9.49 -23.39 -25.88
CA TRP A 639 -10.31 -22.20 -26.03
C TRP A 639 -10.17 -21.68 -27.46
N LEU A 640 -11.26 -21.27 -28.07
CA LEU A 640 -11.28 -20.68 -29.41
C LEU A 640 -11.92 -19.30 -29.36
N VAL A 641 -11.19 -18.30 -29.79
CA VAL A 641 -11.66 -16.92 -30.01
C VAL A 641 -11.76 -16.68 -31.52
N GLU A 642 -12.94 -16.31 -31.98
CA GLU A 642 -13.18 -15.93 -33.39
C GLU A 642 -13.58 -14.45 -33.42
N PHE A 643 -12.96 -13.65 -34.29
CA PHE A 643 -13.22 -12.23 -34.45
C PHE A 643 -12.86 -11.76 -35.84
N SER A 644 -13.18 -10.48 -36.15
CA SER A 644 -12.81 -9.82 -37.41
C SER A 644 -11.89 -8.62 -37.12
N THR A 645 -10.91 -8.43 -37.99
CA THR A 645 -10.07 -7.23 -37.97
C THR A 645 -10.25 -6.40 -39.25
N ALA A 646 -11.28 -6.68 -40.04
CA ALA A 646 -11.51 -6.06 -41.35
C ALA A 646 -11.55 -4.52 -41.32
N SER A 647 -12.02 -3.96 -40.21
CA SER A 647 -12.09 -2.51 -40.01
C SER A 647 -10.96 -1.96 -39.13
N ALA A 648 -10.06 -2.79 -38.64
CA ALA A 648 -8.98 -2.35 -37.77
C ALA A 648 -7.82 -1.76 -38.60
N MET A 649 -7.47 -0.51 -38.29
CA MET A 649 -6.33 0.18 -38.90
C MET A 649 -5.50 0.79 -37.78
N GLY A 650 -4.25 0.36 -37.69
CA GLY A 650 -3.32 0.79 -36.64
C GLY A 650 -2.09 -0.12 -36.60
N SER A 651 -1.54 -0.24 -35.43
CA SER A 651 -0.36 -1.05 -35.14
C SER A 651 -0.53 -1.87 -33.86
N HIS A 652 0.41 -2.78 -33.61
CA HIS A 652 0.49 -3.53 -32.36
C HIS A 652 -0.84 -4.23 -31.99
N LEU A 653 -1.32 -5.07 -32.90
CA LEU A 653 -2.44 -5.95 -32.62
C LEU A 653 -2.05 -6.90 -31.47
N SER A 654 -2.86 -6.99 -30.42
CA SER A 654 -2.52 -7.76 -29.26
C SER A 654 -3.75 -8.35 -28.57
N MET A 655 -3.53 -9.43 -27.85
CA MET A 655 -4.51 -10.08 -26.99
C MET A 655 -4.06 -10.04 -25.54
N GLN A 656 -4.92 -9.53 -24.67
CA GLN A 656 -4.70 -9.58 -23.24
C GLN A 656 -5.78 -10.40 -22.58
N PHE A 657 -5.40 -11.23 -21.63
CA PHE A 657 -6.35 -12.07 -20.90
C PHE A 657 -5.85 -12.40 -19.49
N ALA A 658 -6.79 -12.81 -18.65
CA ALA A 658 -6.51 -13.30 -17.31
C ALA A 658 -6.85 -14.78 -17.26
N ALA A 659 -5.85 -15.62 -17.06
CA ALA A 659 -5.99 -17.07 -16.98
C ALA A 659 -5.84 -17.58 -15.55
N CYS A 660 -6.58 -18.61 -15.20
CA CYS A 660 -6.49 -19.28 -13.91
C CYS A 660 -6.72 -20.77 -14.03
N ASN A 661 -6.24 -21.54 -13.07
CA ASN A 661 -6.62 -22.91 -12.84
C ASN A 661 -7.60 -23.00 -11.68
N LEU A 662 -8.64 -23.80 -11.85
CA LEU A 662 -9.68 -24.01 -10.87
C LEU A 662 -9.51 -25.36 -10.14
N GLY A 663 -8.28 -25.70 -9.82
CA GLY A 663 -7.89 -26.91 -9.11
C GLY A 663 -6.59 -27.50 -9.59
N ILE A 664 -5.99 -28.26 -8.70
CA ILE A 664 -4.87 -29.12 -9.07
C ILE A 664 -5.31 -30.09 -10.15
N GLY A 665 -4.45 -30.33 -11.11
CA GLY A 665 -4.73 -31.20 -12.24
C GLY A 665 -5.26 -30.50 -13.49
N ALA A 666 -5.41 -29.17 -13.49
CA ALA A 666 -5.67 -28.41 -14.69
C ALA A 666 -4.37 -28.11 -15.46
N PRO A 667 -4.43 -27.87 -16.80
CA PRO A 667 -3.21 -27.67 -17.58
C PRO A 667 -2.38 -26.48 -17.14
N ARG A 668 -1.09 -26.66 -17.15
CA ARG A 668 -0.13 -25.65 -16.73
C ARG A 668 0.44 -24.86 -17.90
N TYR A 669 0.80 -25.52 -18.99
CA TYR A 669 1.50 -24.96 -20.15
C TYR A 669 0.59 -24.90 -21.36
N TRP A 670 0.60 -23.74 -22.01
CA TRP A 670 -0.31 -23.42 -23.08
C TRP A 670 0.40 -22.77 -24.27
N ASN A 671 -0.01 -23.12 -25.48
CA ASN A 671 0.29 -22.36 -26.69
C ASN A 671 -0.84 -21.39 -27.00
N VAL A 672 -0.49 -20.24 -27.52
CA VAL A 672 -1.37 -19.33 -28.25
C VAL A 672 -1.09 -19.51 -29.73
N GLU A 673 -2.09 -19.93 -30.48
CA GLU A 673 -1.95 -20.16 -31.91
C GLU A 673 -3.04 -19.41 -32.68
N TRP A 674 -2.71 -18.89 -33.82
CA TRP A 674 -3.65 -18.18 -34.68
C TRP A 674 -3.83 -18.85 -36.07
N SER A 675 -4.95 -18.54 -36.72
CA SER A 675 -5.31 -19.01 -38.04
C SER A 675 -6.32 -18.05 -38.70
N THR A 676 -6.36 -18.02 -40.03
CA THR A 676 -7.41 -17.34 -40.80
C THR A 676 -8.41 -18.30 -41.42
N ASP A 677 -8.16 -19.61 -41.33
CA ASP A 677 -8.97 -20.63 -42.02
C ASP A 677 -9.31 -21.87 -41.17
N LYS A 678 -8.82 -21.94 -39.92
CA LYS A 678 -8.89 -23.08 -39.02
C LYS A 678 -8.18 -24.37 -39.47
N SER A 679 -7.50 -24.34 -40.63
CA SER A 679 -6.81 -25.51 -41.15
C SER A 679 -5.31 -25.49 -40.83
N LYS A 680 -4.68 -24.33 -40.96
CA LYS A 680 -3.29 -24.10 -40.60
C LYS A 680 -3.19 -23.21 -39.38
N TRP A 681 -2.48 -23.68 -38.38
CA TRP A 681 -2.27 -22.96 -37.14
C TRP A 681 -0.80 -22.54 -37.03
N THR A 682 -0.59 -21.30 -36.64
CA THR A 682 0.73 -20.74 -36.42
C THR A 682 0.84 -20.33 -34.95
N LYS A 683 1.90 -20.75 -34.29
CA LYS A 683 2.17 -20.40 -32.90
C LYS A 683 2.58 -18.93 -32.81
N ALA A 684 1.89 -18.16 -32.01
CA ALA A 684 2.22 -16.79 -31.68
C ALA A 684 3.06 -16.71 -30.38
N ALA A 685 2.68 -17.48 -29.35
CA ALA A 685 3.32 -17.42 -28.04
C ALA A 685 3.04 -18.66 -27.20
N GLU A 686 3.68 -18.71 -26.05
CA GLU A 686 3.39 -19.63 -24.95
C GLU A 686 3.07 -18.87 -23.69
N TYR A 687 2.28 -19.49 -22.82
CA TYR A 687 2.08 -18.98 -21.47
C TYR A 687 1.92 -20.12 -20.46
N THR A 688 2.12 -19.79 -19.21
CA THR A 688 1.90 -20.71 -18.10
C THR A 688 0.82 -20.19 -17.19
N VAL A 689 0.04 -21.08 -16.63
CA VAL A 689 -0.89 -20.76 -15.54
C VAL A 689 -0.25 -21.22 -14.24
N PRO A 690 0.19 -20.28 -13.40
CA PRO A 690 0.91 -20.62 -12.19
C PRO A 690 -0.02 -21.17 -11.12
N ASP A 691 0.57 -21.92 -10.22
CA ASP A 691 -0.13 -22.52 -9.07
C ASP A 691 -0.30 -21.60 -7.90
N VAL A 692 0.31 -20.47 -7.96
CA VAL A 692 0.50 -19.56 -6.81
C VAL A 692 -0.75 -19.24 -6.07
N ALA A 693 -1.83 -19.45 -6.72
CA ALA A 693 -3.09 -19.06 -6.20
C ALA A 693 -3.91 -20.17 -5.65
N GLN A 694 -3.40 -21.33 -5.70
CA GLN A 694 -4.16 -22.42 -5.16
C GLN A 694 -4.04 -22.48 -3.65
N TRP A 695 -5.13 -22.13 -3.03
CA TRP A 695 -5.42 -22.62 -1.72
C TRP A 695 -5.93 -24.02 -1.91
N SER A 696 -5.07 -24.94 -1.79
CA SER A 696 -5.25 -26.31 -2.22
C SER A 696 -6.29 -27.07 -1.47
N TYR A 697 -7.05 -26.43 -0.63
CA TYR A 697 -7.92 -27.22 0.17
C TYR A 697 -9.37 -27.12 -0.22
N THR A 698 -9.74 -28.19 -0.82
CA THR A 698 -11.07 -28.75 -1.03
C THR A 698 -12.14 -27.91 -1.68
N ALA A 699 -12.00 -26.63 -1.85
CA ALA A 699 -13.00 -25.86 -2.57
C ALA A 699 -12.78 -24.34 -2.54
N TYR A 700 -11.70 -23.88 -2.00
CA TYR A 700 -11.43 -22.46 -1.94
C TYR A 700 -10.48 -22.07 -3.05
N TRP A 701 -11.01 -21.35 -3.98
CA TRP A 701 -10.27 -20.83 -5.12
C TRP A 701 -9.73 -19.47 -4.79
N GLN A 702 -8.55 -19.20 -5.27
CA GLN A 702 -7.98 -17.91 -5.13
C GLN A 702 -8.02 -17.16 -6.42
N LEU A 703 -8.60 -16.01 -6.32
CA LEU A 703 -8.58 -15.01 -7.37
C LEU A 703 -7.19 -14.49 -7.67
N CYS A 704 -6.28 -14.69 -6.75
CA CYS A 704 -4.87 -14.35 -6.90
C CYS A 704 -4.15 -15.19 -7.96
N GLY A 705 -4.75 -16.26 -8.44
CA GLY A 705 -4.19 -17.08 -9.48
C GLY A 705 -4.36 -16.60 -10.89
N TYR A 706 -5.04 -15.52 -11.08
CA TYR A 706 -5.11 -14.99 -12.40
C TYR A 706 -3.76 -14.45 -12.83
N LYS A 707 -3.16 -15.10 -13.79
CA LYS A 707 -2.04 -14.54 -14.50
C LYS A 707 -2.57 -13.64 -15.61
N HIS A 708 -2.20 -12.38 -15.58
CA HIS A 708 -2.49 -11.44 -16.65
C HIS A 708 -1.44 -11.60 -17.75
N ILE A 709 -1.89 -11.85 -18.94
CA ILE A 709 -1.02 -12.20 -20.08
C ILE A 709 -1.28 -11.22 -21.22
N ASN A 710 -0.23 -10.76 -21.85
CA ASN A 710 -0.29 -10.03 -23.10
C ASN A 710 0.45 -10.80 -24.18
N ILE A 711 -0.21 -11.00 -25.32
CA ILE A 711 0.35 -11.62 -26.49
C ILE A 711 0.29 -10.62 -27.63
N GLU A 712 1.42 -10.30 -28.22
CA GLU A 712 1.47 -9.56 -29.47
C GLU A 712 1.12 -10.49 -30.63
N LEU A 713 0.20 -10.06 -31.46
CA LEU A 713 -0.26 -10.79 -32.63
C LEU A 713 0.36 -10.18 -33.88
N PRO A 714 0.64 -11.01 -34.89
CA PRO A 714 1.32 -10.50 -36.10
C PRO A 714 0.44 -9.53 -36.91
N ASP A 715 1.07 -8.53 -37.50
CA ASP A 715 0.41 -7.48 -38.31
C ASP A 715 -0.34 -8.01 -39.53
N GLU A 716 0.02 -9.19 -40.02
CA GLU A 716 -0.68 -9.86 -41.12
C GLU A 716 -2.15 -10.22 -40.77
N LEU A 717 -2.51 -10.15 -39.51
CA LEU A 717 -3.88 -10.34 -39.07
C LEU A 717 -4.76 -9.08 -39.17
N PHE A 718 -4.22 -7.92 -39.52
CA PHE A 718 -5.03 -6.76 -39.86
C PHE A 718 -5.79 -6.95 -41.16
N GLY A 719 -6.99 -6.38 -41.24
CA GLY A 719 -7.80 -6.41 -42.46
C GLY A 719 -8.46 -7.77 -42.77
N GLN A 720 -8.43 -8.73 -41.87
CA GLN A 720 -9.00 -10.05 -42.08
C GLN A 720 -10.49 -10.11 -41.67
N GLU A 721 -11.32 -10.67 -42.53
CA GLU A 721 -12.73 -10.91 -42.23
C GLU A 721 -12.90 -11.89 -41.06
N LYS A 722 -12.00 -12.85 -40.97
CA LYS A 722 -11.99 -13.84 -39.88
C LYS A 722 -10.60 -14.12 -39.38
N VAL A 723 -10.45 -14.00 -38.08
CA VAL A 723 -9.26 -14.39 -37.32
C VAL A 723 -9.69 -15.38 -36.24
N TYR A 724 -8.91 -16.42 -36.11
CA TYR A 724 -9.11 -17.46 -35.10
C TYR A 724 -7.86 -17.51 -34.22
N ILE A 725 -8.06 -17.47 -32.91
CA ILE A 725 -7.00 -17.69 -31.94
C ILE A 725 -7.42 -18.84 -31.04
N ARG A 726 -6.54 -19.82 -30.86
CA ARG A 726 -6.76 -20.90 -29.90
C ARG A 726 -5.72 -20.86 -28.80
N LEU A 727 -6.19 -21.08 -27.57
CA LEU A 727 -5.38 -21.34 -26.40
C LEU A 727 -5.44 -22.82 -26.13
N ILE A 728 -4.35 -23.53 -26.37
CA ILE A 728 -4.30 -24.99 -26.34
C ILE A 728 -3.20 -25.47 -25.39
N PRO A 729 -3.49 -26.43 -24.48
CA PRO A 729 -2.43 -27.05 -23.69
C PRO A 729 -1.35 -27.64 -24.60
N ASN A 730 -0.10 -27.48 -24.23
CA ASN A 730 1.02 -28.00 -25.01
C ASN A 730 1.75 -29.17 -24.33
N SER A 731 1.29 -29.56 -23.15
CA SER A 731 1.82 -30.69 -22.41
C SER A 731 0.78 -31.33 -21.50
N GLY A 732 1.06 -32.54 -21.04
CA GLY A 732 0.22 -33.26 -20.05
C GLY A 732 0.50 -32.83 -18.62
N LEU A 733 1.36 -31.87 -18.34
CA LEU A 733 1.62 -31.42 -16.99
C LEU A 733 0.52 -30.52 -16.46
N ALA A 734 0.12 -30.81 -15.25
CA ALA A 734 -0.89 -30.03 -14.55
C ALA A 734 -0.30 -28.80 -13.89
N GLY A 735 -1.15 -27.79 -13.72
CA GLY A 735 -0.95 -26.76 -12.73
C GLY A 735 -0.94 -27.39 -11.34
N GLU A 736 0.07 -27.09 -10.56
CA GLU A 736 0.34 -27.77 -9.29
C GLU A 736 0.29 -26.82 -8.10
N THR A 737 -0.04 -27.42 -6.97
CA THR A 737 0.49 -26.92 -5.70
C THR A 737 1.89 -27.51 -5.49
N MET A 738 2.68 -26.95 -4.57
CA MET A 738 4.02 -27.45 -4.23
C MET A 738 4.09 -28.95 -3.87
N SER A 739 2.95 -29.60 -3.68
CA SER A 739 2.84 -30.99 -3.28
C SER A 739 2.19 -31.91 -4.33
N TYR A 740 1.87 -31.40 -5.51
CA TYR A 740 1.22 -32.20 -6.56
C TYR A 740 1.99 -32.13 -7.88
N ASP A 741 2.45 -33.26 -8.34
CA ASP A 741 3.22 -33.49 -9.57
C ASP A 741 2.49 -34.42 -10.54
N GLY A 742 1.16 -34.37 -10.53
CA GLY A 742 0.33 -35.21 -11.38
C GLY A 742 0.10 -34.68 -12.79
N GLY A 743 -0.39 -35.54 -13.65
CA GLY A 743 -0.83 -35.17 -14.98
C GLY A 743 -2.17 -34.43 -14.99
N VAL A 744 -2.52 -33.88 -16.13
CA VAL A 744 -3.79 -33.18 -16.34
C VAL A 744 -4.96 -34.15 -16.16
N ALA A 745 -5.86 -33.84 -15.25
CA ALA A 745 -7.07 -34.64 -15.00
C ALA A 745 -8.26 -34.15 -15.83
N ALA A 746 -9.05 -35.07 -16.35
CA ALA A 746 -10.14 -34.78 -17.28
C ALA A 746 -11.25 -33.89 -16.66
N ASP A 747 -11.45 -33.98 -15.35
CA ASP A 747 -12.50 -33.22 -14.61
C ASP A 747 -12.05 -31.87 -14.10
N LYS A 748 -10.79 -31.50 -14.26
CA LYS A 748 -10.24 -30.26 -13.74
C LYS A 748 -10.38 -29.12 -14.72
N SER A 749 -10.77 -27.97 -14.20
CA SER A 749 -11.11 -26.82 -15.01
C SER A 749 -10.00 -25.77 -15.00
N SER A 750 -9.79 -25.19 -16.16
CA SER A 750 -9.11 -23.90 -16.33
C SER A 750 -10.12 -22.82 -16.64
N GLY A 751 -9.78 -21.59 -16.35
CA GLY A 751 -10.65 -20.45 -16.56
C GLY A 751 -9.98 -19.28 -17.25
N LEU A 752 -10.81 -18.49 -17.93
CA LEU A 752 -10.48 -17.16 -18.47
C LEU A 752 -11.39 -16.13 -17.81
N ALA A 753 -10.84 -15.24 -17.03
CA ALA A 753 -11.62 -14.22 -16.33
C ALA A 753 -11.87 -12.98 -17.17
N TYR A 754 -10.98 -12.68 -18.07
CA TYR A 754 -11.02 -11.55 -18.96
C TYR A 754 -10.24 -11.88 -20.23
N LEU A 755 -10.74 -11.44 -21.37
CA LEU A 755 -10.01 -11.50 -22.63
C LEU A 755 -10.38 -10.30 -23.48
N THR A 756 -9.40 -9.61 -24.03
CA THR A 756 -9.59 -8.50 -24.95
C THR A 756 -8.62 -8.58 -26.10
N ILE A 757 -9.08 -8.20 -27.28
CA ILE A 757 -8.26 -8.00 -28.47
C ILE A 757 -8.27 -6.52 -28.79
N ARG A 758 -7.12 -5.93 -28.92
CA ARG A 758 -6.95 -4.49 -29.16
C ARG A 758 -5.76 -4.16 -30.03
N TYR A 759 -5.72 -2.95 -30.53
CA TYR A 759 -4.58 -2.43 -31.29
C TYR A 759 -4.32 -0.97 -30.94
N THR A 760 -3.13 -0.46 -31.24
CA THR A 760 -2.78 0.96 -31.10
C THR A 760 -3.30 1.72 -32.32
N LYS A 761 -4.08 2.81 -32.05
CA LYS A 761 -4.69 3.69 -33.07
C LYS A 761 -3.64 4.41 -33.90
#